data_11208ca3be02c059d48238c5abe17470
#
_entry.id   11208ca3be02c059d48238c5abe17470
#
_cell.length_a   1.000
_cell.length_b   1.000
_cell.length_c   1.000
_cell.angle_alpha   90.00
_cell.angle_beta   90.00
_cell.angle_gamma   90.00
#
_symmetry.space_group_name_H-M   'P 1'
#
loop_
_entity.id
_entity.type
_entity.pdbx_description
1 polymer ?
#
loop_
_entity_poly.entity_id
_entity_poly.type
_entity_poly.pdbx_seq_one_letter_code
_entity_poly.pdbx_strand_id
1 'polypeptide(L)'
;MEISINGQRTVNVTLKEDTEILDEVVVVGYGTQKKATLTGSVSSVSGEDIKKVSAANLSNTLAGKTAGIIANTRSGEPGEDGADILIRGKGTLGNTSPLIVVDGIADRSFSRLNPEDIESISVLKDASAAIYGARAANGVILVTTKRGKEGKMQVNYNGSYTLSQPTRIPQMLNSYQYATYVNEYDADPRHDQGGITYSDEVLQHYINHDDDLNYPDTDWWDAVAKDWAGKTQHSLSVSGGNDKLSFYSSAQYMWQDAIYKQSTQDYKQYQFITNIDAKINKSVRFSFDILGRQEQRNRGIYSTPYLFTYFLTTFPGSAPYFPNGLPRVGYDGITRNAAIMVTDQPGYNKYTYNILNLKPLLHIDLDMITKGLYVEGYAALDFHFDNGKSLNQPYDLYYYDKATNEYQNKRADTGKISVNSWSSNYKTITLNARIGYSHTFAEAHKVDAFVAYEQSKYDYNTLSAYRTNYLSTAIPEIFAGSSVPEDKDNGGYSDATARCNFFGRINYGYKDKYLAEVTLRYDGSMNFAPGHRWGLFPAFSLGWVMSEEKFFEPIKDVVSFFKLKGSWGMMGNDNIAAYQFMSQYKFLADNKGPYFGAGEDGHINQGFYQARVANPVVTWEKAKTLNLGLSTQFLNGKFGLDFDWFHSNRNDILCYRNASIPYYAGMTLPQENIGEVTNSGIEIIATYRDRAGDFEWGITGNLTYAKNKVNYMDEAASTPAWQKTEGHPIDGQVLYKALGIYQTQEQVDNTPHIDGAKPGDLIYQDTNGDGNITWDDAIRIDETATPKIIYGFTLNGGWKGIDLNMFFQGQAKASQLVQPTMNLSLIHISEPTRLQLIS
;
A
#
# COMPACT_ATOMS: atom_id res chain seq x y z
N MET A 1 27.11 -18.48 32.82
CA MET A 1 28.41 -18.30 33.50
C MET A 1 28.39 -19.20 34.74
N GLU A 2 29.21 -20.24 34.81
CA GLU A 2 29.35 -21.05 35.99
C GLU A 2 30.51 -20.48 36.83
N ILE A 3 30.24 -20.19 38.10
CA ILE A 3 31.26 -19.69 39.02
C ILE A 3 31.44 -20.71 40.12
N SER A 4 32.66 -21.26 40.26
CA SER A 4 32.99 -22.18 41.32
C SER A 4 33.06 -21.45 42.67
N ILE A 5 32.21 -21.81 43.61
CA ILE A 5 32.04 -21.13 44.91
C ILE A 5 33.21 -21.35 45.85
N ASN A 6 34.03 -22.37 45.62
CA ASN A 6 35.25 -22.72 46.40
C ASN A 6 35.20 -22.38 47.89
N GLY A 7 34.04 -22.58 48.54
CA GLY A 7 33.85 -22.34 49.97
C GLY A 7 33.64 -20.85 50.37
N GLN A 8 33.56 -19.92 49.47
CA GLN A 8 33.28 -18.50 49.74
C GLN A 8 31.81 -18.29 50.09
N ARG A 9 31.55 -17.50 51.17
CA ARG A 9 30.19 -17.15 51.62
C ARG A 9 29.55 -16.03 50.81
N THR A 10 30.32 -15.26 50.06
CA THR A 10 29.85 -14.16 49.20
C THR A 10 30.66 -14.20 47.91
N VAL A 11 29.97 -14.31 46.80
CA VAL A 11 30.58 -14.25 45.47
C VAL A 11 30.05 -12.95 44.80
N ASN A 12 30.95 -11.99 44.60
CA ASN A 12 30.62 -10.79 43.86
C ASN A 12 30.75 -11.08 42.35
N VAL A 13 29.62 -11.02 41.65
CA VAL A 13 29.57 -11.20 40.20
C VAL A 13 29.33 -9.84 39.57
N THR A 14 30.27 -9.38 38.77
CA THR A 14 30.05 -8.24 37.89
C THR A 14 29.50 -8.79 36.59
N LEU A 15 28.22 -8.58 36.35
CA LEU A 15 27.61 -8.85 35.05
C LEU A 15 28.14 -7.81 34.07
N LYS A 16 28.74 -8.24 32.98
CA LYS A 16 28.94 -7.37 31.82
C LYS A 16 27.63 -7.31 31.10
N GLU A 17 27.22 -6.12 30.70
CA GLU A 17 26.09 -5.95 29.78
C GLU A 17 26.35 -6.80 28.53
N ASP A 18 25.36 -7.62 28.17
CA ASP A 18 25.37 -8.38 26.94
C ASP A 18 25.02 -7.42 25.79
N THR A 19 26.03 -6.92 25.11
CA THR A 19 25.87 -6.05 23.93
C THR A 19 25.69 -6.84 22.64
N GLU A 20 25.52 -8.17 22.74
CA GLU A 20 25.47 -9.03 21.57
C GLU A 20 24.10 -8.97 20.86
N ILE A 21 23.99 -8.04 19.90
CA ILE A 21 22.91 -8.01 18.86
C ILE A 21 22.86 -9.35 18.06
N LEU A 22 23.85 -10.20 18.20
CA LEU A 22 24.01 -11.48 17.50
C LEU A 22 23.06 -12.57 17.98
N ASP A 23 22.56 -12.49 19.21
CA ASP A 23 21.56 -13.43 19.74
C ASP A 23 20.11 -13.04 19.37
N GLU A 24 19.92 -11.94 18.63
CA GLU A 24 18.60 -11.57 18.09
C GLU A 24 18.05 -12.71 17.23
N VAL A 25 16.88 -13.19 17.61
CA VAL A 25 16.15 -14.22 16.86
C VAL A 25 15.20 -13.56 15.89
N VAL A 26 15.34 -13.88 14.62
CA VAL A 26 14.50 -13.35 13.53
C VAL A 26 13.53 -14.44 13.09
N VAL A 27 12.26 -14.07 12.92
CA VAL A 27 11.27 -14.96 12.33
C VAL A 27 11.53 -15.05 10.83
N VAL A 28 11.70 -16.27 10.36
CA VAL A 28 11.89 -16.62 8.95
C VAL A 28 10.82 -17.61 8.55
N GLY A 29 10.66 -17.86 7.26
CA GLY A 29 9.64 -18.80 6.78
C GLY A 29 9.60 -20.12 7.54
N TYR A 30 8.46 -20.41 8.16
CA TYR A 30 8.19 -21.65 8.92
C TYR A 30 9.16 -21.93 10.09
N GLY A 31 9.75 -20.91 10.70
CA GLY A 31 10.63 -21.07 11.85
C GLY A 31 11.31 -19.77 12.29
N THR A 32 12.25 -19.91 13.22
CA THR A 32 13.07 -18.79 13.70
C THR A 32 14.55 -19.13 13.53
N GLN A 33 15.38 -18.14 13.24
CA GLN A 33 16.83 -18.28 13.13
C GLN A 33 17.52 -17.15 13.88
N LYS A 34 18.74 -17.43 14.42
CA LYS A 34 19.58 -16.37 14.96
C LYS A 34 20.07 -15.47 13.81
N LYS A 35 20.10 -14.16 14.01
CA LYS A 35 20.58 -13.20 13.01
C LYS A 35 22.03 -13.51 12.57
N ALA A 36 22.84 -13.99 13.49
CA ALA A 36 24.23 -14.41 13.21
C ALA A 36 24.31 -15.53 12.17
N THR A 37 23.40 -16.50 12.19
CA THR A 37 23.39 -17.67 11.30
C THR A 37 22.48 -17.54 10.09
N LEU A 38 21.82 -16.41 9.92
CA LEU A 38 20.94 -16.13 8.79
C LEU A 38 21.75 -15.88 7.52
N THR A 39 21.44 -16.58 6.43
CA THR A 39 22.13 -16.48 5.12
C THR A 39 21.43 -15.57 4.13
N GLY A 40 20.14 -15.31 4.31
CA GLY A 40 19.34 -14.43 3.44
C GLY A 40 19.38 -12.95 3.85
N SER A 41 18.84 -12.08 2.97
CA SER A 41 18.63 -10.66 3.24
C SER A 41 17.27 -10.45 3.92
N VAL A 42 17.30 -10.36 5.25
CA VAL A 42 16.12 -10.15 6.09
C VAL A 42 16.31 -8.90 6.93
N SER A 43 15.31 -8.03 6.93
CA SER A 43 15.24 -6.88 7.84
C SER A 43 14.10 -7.10 8.82
N SER A 44 14.32 -6.75 10.09
CA SER A 44 13.31 -6.88 11.15
C SER A 44 13.05 -5.55 11.83
N VAL A 45 11.80 -5.30 12.22
CA VAL A 45 11.37 -4.18 13.05
C VAL A 45 10.68 -4.77 14.28
N SER A 46 11.12 -4.36 15.45
CA SER A 46 10.55 -4.84 16.72
C SER A 46 9.17 -4.25 16.98
N GLY A 47 8.30 -4.96 17.72
CA GLY A 47 7.02 -4.43 18.16
C GLY A 47 7.15 -3.15 18.98
N GLU A 48 8.23 -3.00 19.76
CA GLU A 48 8.51 -1.78 20.52
C GLU A 48 8.77 -0.56 19.61
N ASP A 49 9.48 -0.75 18.49
CA ASP A 49 9.71 0.36 17.54
C ASP A 49 8.45 0.73 16.76
N ILE A 50 7.58 -0.25 16.53
CA ILE A 50 6.30 -0.03 15.86
C ILE A 50 5.38 0.85 16.70
N LYS A 51 5.28 0.59 18.01
CA LYS A 51 4.42 1.33 18.95
C LYS A 51 4.78 2.81 19.11
N LYS A 52 6.04 3.19 18.86
CA LYS A 52 6.51 4.57 18.94
C LYS A 52 5.83 5.50 17.94
N VAL A 53 5.14 4.95 16.93
CA VAL A 53 4.42 5.70 15.90
C VAL A 53 2.91 5.54 16.09
N SER A 54 2.21 6.64 16.38
CA SER A 54 0.75 6.64 16.51
C SER A 54 0.08 6.66 15.15
N ALA A 55 0.07 5.54 14.43
CA ALA A 55 -0.62 5.39 13.16
C ALA A 55 -1.91 4.58 13.33
N ALA A 56 -2.98 4.98 12.62
CA ALA A 56 -4.23 4.21 12.58
C ALA A 56 -4.10 2.96 11.71
N ASN A 57 -3.16 2.99 10.77
CA ASN A 57 -2.85 1.89 9.88
C ASN A 57 -1.39 1.45 10.06
N LEU A 58 -1.19 0.19 10.39
CA LEU A 58 0.14 -0.37 10.68
C LEU A 58 1.10 -0.30 9.48
N SER A 59 0.60 -0.28 8.24
CA SER A 59 1.44 -0.15 7.04
C SER A 59 2.24 1.16 7.02
N ASN A 60 1.70 2.23 7.60
CA ASN A 60 2.38 3.53 7.67
C ASN A 60 3.58 3.54 8.63
N THR A 61 3.63 2.60 9.56
CA THR A 61 4.73 2.53 10.54
C THR A 61 6.02 1.96 9.95
N LEU A 62 5.99 1.39 8.74
CA LEU A 62 7.15 0.76 8.10
C LEU A 62 7.98 1.75 7.27
N ALA A 63 7.43 2.91 6.93
CA ALA A 63 8.11 3.91 6.11
C ALA A 63 9.44 4.34 6.75
N GLY A 64 10.55 4.23 6.00
CA GLY A 64 11.89 4.65 6.42
C GLY A 64 12.50 3.90 7.60
N LYS A 65 11.81 2.94 8.24
CA LYS A 65 12.34 2.19 9.39
C LYS A 65 13.23 1.02 9.00
N THR A 66 13.09 0.50 7.80
CA THR A 66 13.91 -0.61 7.32
C THR A 66 14.32 -0.42 5.88
N ALA A 67 15.54 -0.85 5.55
CA ALA A 67 16.04 -0.78 4.18
C ALA A 67 15.21 -1.67 3.25
N GLY A 68 14.99 -1.21 2.01
CA GLY A 68 14.28 -1.94 0.98
C GLY A 68 12.77 -1.71 0.94
N ILE A 69 12.16 -1.05 1.92
CA ILE A 69 10.71 -0.78 1.92
C ILE A 69 10.42 0.65 1.47
N ILE A 70 9.55 0.74 0.48
CA ILE A 70 8.83 1.97 0.11
C ILE A 70 7.42 1.85 0.68
N ALA A 71 7.00 2.78 1.53
CA ALA A 71 5.62 2.89 1.99
C ALA A 71 5.12 4.29 1.65
N ASN A 72 4.13 4.36 0.77
CA ASN A 72 3.58 5.62 0.27
C ASN A 72 2.10 5.72 0.61
N THR A 73 1.75 6.65 1.50
CA THR A 73 0.37 6.91 1.91
C THR A 73 -0.25 7.94 0.98
N ARG A 74 -1.32 7.58 0.29
CA ARG A 74 -2.01 8.44 -0.68
C ARG A 74 -3.24 9.13 -0.12
N SER A 75 -3.77 8.66 1.00
CA SER A 75 -5.00 9.16 1.61
C SER A 75 -4.86 9.23 3.11
N GLY A 76 -5.41 10.28 3.72
CA GLY A 76 -5.64 10.40 5.17
C GLY A 76 -7.09 10.12 5.57
N GLU A 77 -7.92 9.63 4.65
CA GLU A 77 -9.33 9.33 4.91
C GLU A 77 -9.50 8.24 5.96
N PRO A 78 -10.36 8.44 6.98
CA PRO A 78 -10.60 7.44 8.00
C PRO A 78 -10.98 6.07 7.41
N GLY A 79 -10.21 5.05 7.82
CA GLY A 79 -10.39 3.69 7.31
C GLY A 79 -9.78 3.40 5.91
N GLU A 80 -9.24 4.40 5.20
CA GLU A 80 -8.49 4.24 3.92
C GLU A 80 -7.11 4.92 3.91
N ASP A 81 -6.53 5.05 5.05
CA ASP A 81 -5.23 5.67 5.30
C ASP A 81 -4.06 4.68 5.22
N GLY A 82 -4.20 3.58 4.50
CA GLY A 82 -3.15 2.59 4.28
C GLY A 82 -2.05 3.08 3.34
N ALA A 83 -0.81 2.62 3.58
CA ALA A 83 0.29 2.83 2.65
C ALA A 83 0.34 1.73 1.59
N ASP A 84 0.61 2.12 0.35
CA ASP A 84 1.07 1.22 -0.70
C ASP A 84 2.51 0.82 -0.39
N ILE A 85 2.75 -0.49 -0.23
CA ILE A 85 4.06 -1.01 0.12
C ILE A 85 4.71 -1.67 -1.09
N LEU A 86 5.97 -1.29 -1.36
CA LEU A 86 6.83 -1.96 -2.32
C LEU A 86 8.12 -2.41 -1.63
N ILE A 87 8.66 -3.55 -2.03
CA ILE A 87 9.96 -4.04 -1.59
C ILE A 87 10.93 -3.91 -2.75
N ARG A 88 12.02 -3.13 -2.54
CA ARG A 88 13.05 -2.84 -3.56
C ARG A 88 12.50 -2.16 -4.82
N GLY A 89 11.36 -1.46 -4.72
CA GLY A 89 10.71 -0.79 -5.85
C GLY A 89 9.85 -1.71 -6.71
N LYS A 90 9.56 -1.29 -7.94
CA LYS A 90 8.75 -2.06 -8.90
C LYS A 90 9.61 -3.01 -9.71
N GLY A 91 9.27 -4.30 -9.71
CA GLY A 91 10.00 -5.34 -10.45
C GLY A 91 9.16 -6.04 -11.51
N THR A 92 7.89 -5.66 -11.71
CA THR A 92 6.99 -6.27 -12.71
C THR A 92 6.07 -5.21 -13.31
N LEU A 93 5.55 -5.47 -14.50
CA LEU A 93 4.52 -4.68 -15.17
C LEU A 93 3.11 -4.97 -14.63
N GLY A 94 2.96 -6.06 -13.86
CA GLY A 94 1.72 -6.47 -13.21
C GLY A 94 1.61 -5.97 -11.77
N ASN A 95 1.00 -6.79 -10.89
CA ASN A 95 0.85 -6.48 -9.47
C ASN A 95 2.21 -6.51 -8.75
N THR A 96 2.58 -5.41 -8.11
CA THR A 96 3.86 -5.21 -7.41
C THR A 96 3.76 -5.39 -5.89
N SER A 97 2.58 -5.67 -5.34
CA SER A 97 2.37 -5.81 -3.90
C SER A 97 3.15 -7.00 -3.32
N PRO A 98 3.81 -6.85 -2.17
CA PRO A 98 4.46 -7.96 -1.49
C PRO A 98 3.44 -8.94 -0.93
N LEU A 99 3.85 -10.17 -0.72
CA LEU A 99 3.06 -11.15 0.01
C LEU A 99 3.04 -10.82 1.50
N ILE A 100 1.86 -10.70 2.07
CA ILE A 100 1.69 -10.51 3.51
C ILE A 100 1.42 -11.86 4.17
N VAL A 101 2.13 -12.14 5.26
CA VAL A 101 1.99 -13.36 6.05
C VAL A 101 1.83 -12.97 7.52
N VAL A 102 0.71 -13.31 8.12
CA VAL A 102 0.45 -13.08 9.56
C VAL A 102 0.40 -14.41 10.28
N ASP A 103 1.25 -14.59 11.27
CA ASP A 103 1.39 -15.83 12.07
C ASP A 103 1.54 -17.10 11.20
N GLY A 104 2.30 -16.96 10.10
CA GLY A 104 2.59 -18.03 9.15
C GLY A 104 1.49 -18.29 8.11
N ILE A 105 0.40 -17.52 8.09
CA ILE A 105 -0.68 -17.65 7.11
C ILE A 105 -0.61 -16.54 6.09
N ALA A 106 -0.50 -16.92 4.82
CA ALA A 106 -0.45 -16.00 3.69
C ALA A 106 -1.80 -15.32 3.43
N ASP A 107 -1.77 -14.11 2.85
CA ASP A 107 -2.91 -13.28 2.46
C ASP A 107 -3.75 -12.72 3.62
N ARG A 108 -3.32 -12.85 4.85
CA ARG A 108 -3.93 -12.13 5.96
C ARG A 108 -3.45 -10.67 5.97
N SER A 109 -4.38 -9.71 6.02
CA SER A 109 -4.04 -8.30 6.12
C SER A 109 -3.48 -7.94 7.49
N PHE A 110 -2.36 -7.23 7.52
CA PHE A 110 -1.77 -6.70 8.75
C PHE A 110 -2.10 -5.23 9.01
N SER A 111 -2.58 -4.51 8.00
CA SER A 111 -2.73 -3.05 8.01
C SER A 111 -3.58 -2.52 9.17
N ARG A 112 -4.55 -3.30 9.63
CA ARG A 112 -5.47 -2.95 10.71
C ARG A 112 -5.23 -3.75 12.01
N LEU A 113 -4.10 -4.46 12.11
CA LEU A 113 -3.72 -5.09 13.37
C LEU A 113 -3.34 -4.01 14.39
N ASN A 114 -3.66 -4.27 15.64
CA ASN A 114 -3.25 -3.41 16.74
C ASN A 114 -1.72 -3.44 16.91
N PRO A 115 -1.02 -2.30 16.85
CA PRO A 115 0.42 -2.26 17.07
C PRO A 115 0.86 -2.89 18.41
N GLU A 116 0.01 -2.81 19.43
CA GLU A 116 0.28 -3.40 20.75
C GLU A 116 0.32 -4.93 20.73
N ASP A 117 -0.30 -5.58 19.75
CA ASP A 117 -0.33 -7.03 19.61
C ASP A 117 0.85 -7.59 18.81
N ILE A 118 1.68 -6.73 18.21
CA ILE A 118 2.80 -7.14 17.35
C ILE A 118 4.04 -7.44 18.19
N GLU A 119 4.66 -8.60 17.95
CA GLU A 119 5.98 -8.96 18.47
C GLU A 119 7.09 -8.46 17.55
N SER A 120 6.94 -8.71 16.24
CA SER A 120 7.90 -8.27 15.21
C SER A 120 7.31 -8.27 13.82
N ILE A 121 7.91 -7.48 12.93
CA ILE A 121 7.68 -7.52 11.48
C ILE A 121 9.03 -7.79 10.81
N SER A 122 9.11 -8.89 10.05
CA SER A 122 10.28 -9.27 9.26
C SER A 122 9.99 -9.16 7.78
N VAL A 123 10.97 -8.67 7.01
CA VAL A 123 10.84 -8.46 5.55
C VAL A 123 11.86 -9.33 4.84
N LEU A 124 11.38 -10.30 4.08
CA LEU A 124 12.19 -11.21 3.27
C LEU A 124 12.29 -10.66 1.85
N LYS A 125 13.51 -10.43 1.35
CA LYS A 125 13.74 -9.66 0.14
C LYS A 125 14.43 -10.42 -0.99
N ASP A 126 14.94 -11.61 -0.71
CA ASP A 126 15.75 -12.41 -1.63
C ASP A 126 15.31 -13.88 -1.66
N ALA A 127 16.26 -14.79 -1.86
CA ALA A 127 16.02 -16.24 -1.85
C ALA A 127 15.34 -16.73 -0.55
N SER A 128 15.48 -16.01 0.57
CA SER A 128 14.78 -16.33 1.83
C SER A 128 13.25 -16.24 1.71
N ALA A 129 12.77 -15.42 0.78
CA ALA A 129 11.34 -15.33 0.46
C ALA A 129 10.82 -16.55 -0.30
N ALA A 130 11.70 -17.31 -0.97
CA ALA A 130 11.32 -18.44 -1.83
C ALA A 130 10.56 -19.54 -1.09
N ILE A 131 10.75 -19.69 0.23
CA ILE A 131 10.00 -20.65 1.05
C ILE A 131 8.47 -20.38 1.04
N TYR A 132 8.03 -19.15 0.76
CA TYR A 132 6.62 -18.79 0.59
C TYR A 132 6.12 -18.94 -0.86
N GLY A 133 7.02 -19.30 -1.78
CA GLY A 133 6.71 -19.81 -3.12
C GLY A 133 6.28 -18.79 -4.13
N ALA A 134 5.31 -19.22 -4.87
CA ALA A 134 4.82 -18.64 -6.11
C ALA A 134 4.23 -17.21 -6.02
N ARG A 135 4.25 -16.56 -4.87
CA ARG A 135 3.79 -15.17 -4.69
C ARG A 135 4.82 -14.29 -4.02
N ALA A 136 5.97 -14.88 -3.69
CA ALA A 136 7.07 -14.20 -3.02
C ALA A 136 7.96 -13.39 -3.97
N ALA A 137 7.66 -13.36 -5.26
CA ALA A 137 8.45 -12.66 -6.27
C ALA A 137 8.59 -11.15 -6.03
N ASN A 138 7.64 -10.55 -5.30
CA ASN A 138 7.69 -9.13 -4.86
C ASN A 138 8.21 -8.97 -3.42
N GLY A 139 8.80 -10.03 -2.83
CA GLY A 139 9.18 -10.07 -1.42
C GLY A 139 8.02 -10.44 -0.49
N VAL A 140 8.33 -10.65 0.79
CA VAL A 140 7.38 -11.11 1.80
C VAL A 140 7.51 -10.27 3.07
N ILE A 141 6.38 -9.85 3.64
CA ILE A 141 6.28 -9.21 4.95
C ILE A 141 5.68 -10.21 5.92
N LEU A 142 6.47 -10.62 6.89
CA LEU A 142 6.06 -11.53 7.96
C LEU A 142 5.70 -10.72 9.20
N VAL A 143 4.49 -10.84 9.66
CA VAL A 143 4.01 -10.23 10.90
C VAL A 143 3.79 -11.33 11.93
N THR A 144 4.42 -11.19 13.09
CA THR A 144 4.26 -12.11 14.20
C THR A 144 3.55 -11.40 15.33
N THR A 145 2.45 -11.99 15.80
CA THR A 145 1.72 -11.48 16.95
C THR A 145 2.28 -12.03 18.27
N LYS A 146 2.03 -11.30 19.36
CA LYS A 146 2.47 -11.70 20.71
C LYS A 146 1.84 -13.01 21.16
N ARG A 147 2.61 -13.79 21.88
CA ARG A 147 2.19 -15.04 22.52
C ARG A 147 2.40 -14.99 24.02
N GLY A 148 1.69 -15.86 24.75
CA GLY A 148 1.89 -16.04 26.18
C GLY A 148 3.28 -16.61 26.48
N LYS A 149 3.85 -16.17 27.61
CA LYS A 149 5.10 -16.71 28.15
C LYS A 149 4.83 -17.31 29.54
N GLU A 150 5.63 -18.30 29.95
CA GLU A 150 5.58 -18.82 31.30
C GLU A 150 5.87 -17.70 32.30
N GLY A 151 5.05 -17.54 33.31
CA GLY A 151 5.18 -16.50 34.31
C GLY A 151 3.86 -16.03 34.90
N LYS A 152 3.93 -15.06 35.79
CA LYS A 152 2.76 -14.44 36.40
C LYS A 152 1.91 -13.74 35.37
N MET A 153 0.60 -13.73 35.59
CA MET A 153 -0.34 -12.99 34.78
C MET A 153 0.01 -11.50 34.78
N GLN A 154 0.10 -10.94 33.57
CA GLN A 154 0.33 -9.52 33.30
C GLN A 154 -0.88 -8.94 32.63
N VAL A 155 -1.32 -7.78 33.11
CA VAL A 155 -2.40 -6.99 32.52
C VAL A 155 -1.79 -5.66 32.09
N ASN A 156 -1.96 -5.33 30.81
CA ASN A 156 -1.47 -4.07 30.25
C ASN A 156 -2.64 -3.33 29.62
N TYR A 157 -2.73 -2.05 29.91
CA TYR A 157 -3.65 -1.12 29.27
C TYR A 157 -2.86 0.00 28.61
N ASN A 158 -3.18 0.28 27.35
CA ASN A 158 -2.65 1.43 26.62
C ASN A 158 -3.83 2.24 26.05
N GLY A 159 -3.83 3.55 26.34
CA GLY A 159 -4.82 4.48 25.80
C GLY A 159 -4.12 5.67 25.17
N SER A 160 -4.56 6.07 23.98
CA SER A 160 -4.02 7.24 23.28
C SER A 160 -5.14 8.09 22.68
N TYR A 161 -4.91 9.39 22.69
CA TYR A 161 -5.70 10.37 21.95
C TYR A 161 -4.73 11.17 21.06
N THR A 162 -5.03 11.23 19.78
CA THR A 162 -4.17 11.87 18.78
C THR A 162 -4.94 12.93 18.04
N LEU A 163 -4.34 14.12 17.88
CA LEU A 163 -4.83 15.17 17.01
C LEU A 163 -3.98 15.18 15.74
N SER A 164 -4.64 15.18 14.59
CA SER A 164 -4.02 15.17 13.26
C SER A 164 -4.43 16.40 12.48
N GLN A 165 -3.47 17.00 11.77
CA GLN A 165 -3.73 18.12 10.87
C GLN A 165 -2.96 17.93 9.57
N PRO A 166 -3.38 18.52 8.44
CA PRO A 166 -2.58 18.55 7.22
C PRO A 166 -1.26 19.27 7.45
N THR A 167 -0.18 18.71 6.97
CA THR A 167 1.17 19.32 7.07
C THR A 167 1.38 20.43 6.05
N ARG A 168 0.59 20.43 4.98
CA ARG A 168 0.65 21.45 3.93
C ARG A 168 -0.75 21.67 3.36
N ILE A 169 -1.15 22.92 3.31
CA ILE A 169 -2.40 23.39 2.72
C ILE A 169 -2.03 24.29 1.54
N PRO A 170 -2.58 24.09 0.33
CA PRO A 170 -2.37 25.00 -0.77
C PRO A 170 -2.86 26.40 -0.43
N GLN A 171 -2.10 27.43 -0.76
CA GLN A 171 -2.57 28.81 -0.67
C GLN A 171 -3.41 29.12 -1.90
N MET A 172 -4.64 29.54 -1.68
CA MET A 172 -5.60 29.85 -2.72
C MET A 172 -5.61 31.36 -2.99
N LEU A 173 -5.99 31.74 -4.22
CA LEU A 173 -6.26 33.14 -4.56
C LEU A 173 -7.55 33.59 -3.83
N ASN A 174 -7.56 34.82 -3.34
CA ASN A 174 -8.79 35.49 -2.91
C ASN A 174 -9.61 35.98 -4.11
N SER A 175 -10.81 36.46 -3.87
CA SER A 175 -11.75 36.87 -4.94
C SER A 175 -11.20 37.98 -5.83
N TYR A 176 -10.51 38.98 -5.23
CA TYR A 176 -9.88 40.06 -5.97
C TYR A 176 -8.74 39.55 -6.89
N GLN A 177 -7.86 38.75 -6.31
CA GLN A 177 -6.74 38.19 -7.09
C GLN A 177 -7.24 37.32 -8.24
N TYR A 178 -8.24 36.48 -7.98
CA TYR A 178 -8.85 35.65 -8.99
C TYR A 178 -9.48 36.47 -10.12
N ALA A 179 -10.32 37.47 -9.76
CA ALA A 179 -10.98 38.33 -10.73
C ALA A 179 -9.99 39.14 -11.59
N THR A 180 -8.92 39.64 -10.96
CA THR A 180 -7.82 40.32 -11.67
C THR A 180 -7.15 39.39 -12.67
N TYR A 181 -6.83 38.17 -12.25
CA TYR A 181 -6.19 37.20 -13.13
C TYR A 181 -7.09 36.76 -14.28
N VAL A 182 -8.39 36.57 -14.05
CA VAL A 182 -9.37 36.27 -15.12
C VAL A 182 -9.42 37.42 -16.13
N ASN A 183 -9.43 38.68 -15.68
CA ASN A 183 -9.40 39.83 -16.58
C ASN A 183 -8.11 39.88 -17.42
N GLU A 184 -6.95 39.52 -16.84
CA GLU A 184 -5.70 39.40 -17.60
C GLU A 184 -5.76 38.26 -18.63
N TYR A 185 -6.36 37.12 -18.28
CA TYR A 185 -6.58 36.00 -19.18
C TYR A 185 -7.53 36.37 -20.35
N ASP A 186 -8.64 37.01 -20.06
CA ASP A 186 -9.64 37.42 -21.06
C ASP A 186 -9.11 38.55 -21.98
N ALA A 187 -8.17 39.37 -21.49
CA ALA A 187 -7.49 40.38 -22.28
C ALA A 187 -6.52 39.80 -23.33
N ASP A 188 -6.11 38.53 -23.21
CA ASP A 188 -5.25 37.87 -24.19
C ASP A 188 -6.05 37.54 -25.45
N PRO A 189 -5.67 38.10 -26.63
CA PRO A 189 -6.37 37.86 -27.90
C PRO A 189 -6.48 36.40 -28.32
N ARG A 190 -5.73 35.50 -27.75
CA ARG A 190 -5.81 34.06 -28.02
C ARG A 190 -7.07 33.41 -27.44
N HIS A 191 -7.64 33.99 -26.40
CA HIS A 191 -8.74 33.40 -25.67
C HIS A 191 -10.12 33.81 -26.18
N ASP A 192 -10.21 34.80 -27.07
CA ASP A 192 -11.42 35.28 -27.83
C ASP A 192 -12.67 35.41 -26.96
N GLN A 193 -12.54 35.83 -25.70
CA GLN A 193 -13.67 36.02 -24.79
C GLN A 193 -14.27 37.44 -24.90
N GLY A 194 -13.69 38.29 -25.73
CA GLY A 194 -14.28 39.58 -26.14
C GLY A 194 -14.32 40.67 -25.07
N GLY A 195 -13.55 40.62 -24.03
CA GLY A 195 -13.47 41.73 -23.07
C GLY A 195 -13.14 41.33 -21.63
N ILE A 196 -13.28 42.32 -20.75
CA ILE A 196 -13.02 42.18 -19.30
C ILE A 196 -14.26 41.55 -18.65
N THR A 197 -14.11 40.40 -17.99
CA THR A 197 -15.18 39.69 -17.26
C THR A 197 -15.63 40.42 -16.00
N TYR A 198 -14.71 41.00 -15.25
CA TYR A 198 -14.97 41.68 -13.98
C TYR A 198 -14.71 43.16 -14.12
N SER A 199 -15.76 44.02 -13.92
CA SER A 199 -15.64 45.45 -13.95
C SER A 199 -14.82 46.00 -12.76
N ASP A 200 -14.32 47.23 -12.88
CA ASP A 200 -13.64 47.94 -11.79
C ASP A 200 -14.52 48.04 -10.53
N GLU A 201 -15.84 48.22 -10.69
CA GLU A 201 -16.79 48.22 -9.59
C GLU A 201 -16.78 46.89 -8.82
N VAL A 202 -16.82 45.75 -9.55
CA VAL A 202 -16.75 44.41 -8.95
C VAL A 202 -15.43 44.22 -8.20
N LEU A 203 -14.32 44.65 -8.81
CA LEU A 203 -13.02 44.58 -8.16
C LEU A 203 -12.94 45.38 -6.88
N GLN A 204 -13.62 46.59 -6.84
CA GLN A 204 -13.66 47.39 -5.63
C GLN A 204 -14.50 46.74 -4.52
N HIS A 205 -15.61 46.08 -4.82
CA HIS A 205 -16.37 45.31 -3.85
C HIS A 205 -15.53 44.20 -3.20
N TYR A 206 -14.72 43.48 -4.00
CA TYR A 206 -13.81 42.45 -3.47
C TYR A 206 -12.68 43.05 -2.59
N ILE A 207 -12.18 44.26 -2.91
CA ILE A 207 -11.18 44.95 -2.08
C ILE A 207 -11.79 45.44 -0.75
N ASN A 208 -13.00 45.98 -0.82
CA ASN A 208 -13.63 46.63 0.33
C ASN A 208 -14.34 45.64 1.27
N HIS A 209 -14.67 44.42 0.77
CA HIS A 209 -15.50 43.44 1.49
C HIS A 209 -16.82 44.08 2.04
N ASP A 210 -17.52 44.84 1.18
CA ASP A 210 -18.67 45.64 1.58
C ASP A 210 -20.04 45.06 1.19
N ASP A 211 -20.02 43.91 0.43
CA ASP A 211 -21.27 43.24 0.01
C ASP A 211 -21.05 41.70 -0.07
N ASP A 212 -21.06 41.02 1.06
CA ASP A 212 -20.89 39.57 1.18
C ASP A 212 -22.01 38.75 0.51
N LEU A 213 -23.15 39.41 0.27
CA LEU A 213 -24.27 38.76 -0.42
C LEU A 213 -23.95 38.55 -1.91
N ASN A 214 -23.40 39.57 -2.58
CA ASN A 214 -23.16 39.59 -4.00
C ASN A 214 -21.73 39.33 -4.38
N TYR A 215 -20.78 39.76 -3.53
CA TYR A 215 -19.33 39.70 -3.77
C TYR A 215 -18.56 39.07 -2.58
N PRO A 216 -18.88 37.82 -2.18
CA PRO A 216 -18.20 37.17 -1.08
C PRO A 216 -16.74 36.89 -1.41
N ASP A 217 -15.91 36.73 -0.39
CA ASP A 217 -14.53 36.28 -0.47
C ASP A 217 -14.34 35.08 0.47
N THR A 218 -14.26 33.89 -0.10
CA THR A 218 -14.31 32.64 0.65
C THR A 218 -13.00 31.85 0.53
N ASP A 219 -12.38 31.57 1.66
CA ASP A 219 -11.43 30.48 1.76
C ASP A 219 -12.20 29.15 1.86
N TRP A 220 -12.23 28.42 0.75
CA TRP A 220 -12.95 27.15 0.67
C TRP A 220 -12.33 26.04 1.49
N TRP A 221 -11.01 26.10 1.73
CA TRP A 221 -10.39 25.16 2.67
C TRP A 221 -10.94 25.38 4.07
N ASP A 222 -10.87 26.60 4.57
CA ASP A 222 -11.38 26.92 5.90
C ASP A 222 -12.90 26.71 6.01
N ALA A 223 -13.67 26.94 4.96
CA ALA A 223 -15.12 26.69 4.95
C ALA A 223 -15.47 25.20 5.13
N VAL A 224 -14.64 24.27 4.64
CA VAL A 224 -14.93 22.83 4.54
C VAL A 224 -14.16 22.02 5.58
N ALA A 225 -12.90 22.34 5.85
CA ALA A 225 -11.99 21.55 6.64
C ALA A 225 -11.87 22.04 8.11
N LYS A 226 -11.66 21.11 9.03
CA LYS A 226 -11.27 21.37 10.42
C LYS A 226 -9.75 21.55 10.49
N ASP A 227 -9.27 22.35 11.45
CA ASP A 227 -7.84 22.44 11.74
C ASP A 227 -7.29 21.11 12.26
N TRP A 228 -8.08 20.40 13.04
CA TRP A 228 -7.68 19.18 13.72
C TRP A 228 -8.77 18.10 13.60
N ALA A 229 -8.35 16.89 13.27
CA ALA A 229 -9.16 15.67 13.34
C ALA A 229 -8.68 14.76 14.47
N GLY A 230 -9.62 14.23 15.24
CA GLY A 230 -9.35 13.41 16.43
C GLY A 230 -9.26 11.93 16.09
N LYS A 231 -8.38 11.23 16.82
CA LYS A 231 -8.33 9.78 16.85
C LYS A 231 -8.13 9.30 18.27
N THR A 232 -8.88 8.27 18.70
CA THR A 232 -8.66 7.61 19.99
C THR A 232 -8.45 6.11 19.77
N GLN A 233 -7.57 5.53 20.58
CA GLN A 233 -7.28 4.11 20.57
C GLN A 233 -7.10 3.62 22.01
N HIS A 234 -7.75 2.52 22.34
CA HIS A 234 -7.67 1.87 23.65
C HIS A 234 -7.40 0.39 23.43
N SER A 235 -6.42 -0.15 24.13
CA SER A 235 -5.99 -1.53 24.05
C SER A 235 -5.83 -2.10 25.47
N LEU A 236 -6.42 -3.23 25.73
CA LEU A 236 -6.27 -4.00 26.97
C LEU A 236 -5.74 -5.39 26.61
N SER A 237 -4.64 -5.81 27.22
CA SER A 237 -4.11 -7.14 27.03
C SER A 237 -3.86 -7.85 28.34
N VAL A 238 -4.05 -9.18 28.34
CA VAL A 238 -3.77 -10.08 29.44
C VAL A 238 -2.93 -11.23 28.91
N SER A 239 -1.81 -11.52 29.55
CA SER A 239 -0.93 -12.61 29.18
C SER A 239 -0.37 -13.31 30.41
N GLY A 240 -0.04 -14.58 30.27
CA GLY A 240 0.56 -15.39 31.34
C GLY A 240 0.60 -16.84 30.97
N GLY A 241 1.10 -17.66 31.91
CA GLY A 241 1.12 -19.10 31.68
C GLY A 241 1.96 -19.86 32.72
N ASN A 242 1.88 -21.16 32.58
CA ASN A 242 2.73 -22.09 33.33
C ASN A 242 3.39 -23.08 32.35
N ASP A 243 4.02 -24.11 32.87
CA ASP A 243 4.69 -25.16 32.11
C ASP A 243 3.78 -25.94 31.16
N LYS A 244 2.45 -25.88 31.34
CA LYS A 244 1.47 -26.62 30.53
C LYS A 244 0.66 -25.75 29.59
N LEU A 245 0.35 -24.52 29.99
CA LEU A 245 -0.52 -23.62 29.24
C LEU A 245 0.03 -22.20 29.32
N SER A 246 0.17 -21.54 28.16
CA SER A 246 0.40 -20.11 28.08
C SER A 246 -0.61 -19.46 27.14
N PHE A 247 -0.96 -18.21 27.42
CA PHE A 247 -1.93 -17.47 26.64
C PHE A 247 -1.60 -15.98 26.56
N TYR A 248 -1.99 -15.39 25.44
CA TYR A 248 -2.07 -13.95 25.22
C TYR A 248 -3.45 -13.63 24.71
N SER A 249 -4.15 -12.68 25.34
CA SER A 249 -5.43 -12.19 24.88
C SER A 249 -5.44 -10.67 24.92
N SER A 250 -5.97 -10.03 23.88
CA SER A 250 -6.13 -8.57 23.80
C SER A 250 -7.48 -8.18 23.23
N ALA A 251 -7.94 -6.99 23.61
CA ALA A 251 -9.10 -6.33 23.06
C ALA A 251 -8.73 -4.87 22.74
N GLN A 252 -9.16 -4.39 21.57
CA GLN A 252 -8.91 -3.02 21.10
C GLN A 252 -10.19 -2.35 20.65
N TYR A 253 -10.30 -1.08 20.95
CA TYR A 253 -11.22 -0.12 20.33
C TYR A 253 -10.44 1.02 19.71
N MET A 254 -10.81 1.43 18.49
CA MET A 254 -10.26 2.60 17.82
C MET A 254 -11.40 3.38 17.16
N TRP A 255 -11.31 4.71 17.24
CA TRP A 255 -12.16 5.65 16.52
C TRP A 255 -11.29 6.72 15.86
N GLN A 256 -11.63 7.12 14.65
CA GLN A 256 -10.96 8.14 13.86
C GLN A 256 -11.99 9.03 13.18
N ASP A 257 -11.86 10.34 13.36
CA ASP A 257 -12.70 11.38 12.77
C ASP A 257 -12.15 11.82 11.40
N ALA A 258 -13.04 12.26 10.50
CA ALA A 258 -12.65 12.91 9.26
C ALA A 258 -12.30 14.39 9.48
N ILE A 259 -11.52 14.93 8.54
CA ILE A 259 -11.10 16.35 8.59
C ILE A 259 -12.22 17.34 8.25
N TYR A 260 -13.36 16.89 7.73
CA TYR A 260 -14.42 17.79 7.26
C TYR A 260 -15.28 18.37 8.40
N LYS A 261 -15.63 19.63 8.27
CA LYS A 261 -16.60 20.30 9.17
C LYS A 261 -18.00 19.72 8.97
N GLN A 262 -18.80 19.64 10.03
CA GLN A 262 -20.20 19.18 10.00
C GLN A 262 -20.40 17.80 9.34
N SER A 263 -19.37 16.96 9.32
CA SER A 263 -19.41 15.63 8.70
C SER A 263 -19.68 14.56 9.74
N THR A 264 -20.44 13.54 9.35
CA THR A 264 -20.63 12.29 10.12
C THR A 264 -19.65 11.20 9.70
N GLN A 265 -18.65 11.53 8.87
CA GLN A 265 -17.69 10.57 8.37
C GLN A 265 -16.72 10.18 9.47
N ASP A 266 -16.68 8.91 9.77
CA ASP A 266 -15.81 8.32 10.79
C ASP A 266 -15.43 6.88 10.47
N TYR A 267 -14.45 6.40 11.22
CA TYR A 267 -14.04 5.00 11.22
C TYR A 267 -14.01 4.47 12.65
N LYS A 268 -14.56 3.28 12.88
CA LYS A 268 -14.52 2.57 14.17
C LYS A 268 -14.02 1.16 13.95
N GLN A 269 -13.18 0.69 14.86
CA GLN A 269 -12.67 -0.67 14.85
C GLN A 269 -12.78 -1.29 16.23
N TYR A 270 -13.24 -2.52 16.26
CA TYR A 270 -13.23 -3.41 17.42
C TYR A 270 -12.42 -4.64 17.03
N GLN A 271 -11.43 -5.01 17.82
CA GLN A 271 -10.60 -6.20 17.57
C GLN A 271 -10.37 -6.96 18.86
N PHE A 272 -10.35 -8.28 18.75
CA PHE A 272 -9.80 -9.13 19.78
C PHE A 272 -8.84 -10.17 19.16
N ILE A 273 -7.79 -10.50 19.90
CA ILE A 273 -6.84 -11.57 19.57
C ILE A 273 -6.72 -12.47 20.79
N THR A 274 -6.65 -13.77 20.56
CA THR A 274 -6.31 -14.75 21.59
C THR A 274 -5.41 -15.82 21.01
N ASN A 275 -4.22 -15.96 21.55
CA ASN A 275 -3.23 -16.99 21.21
C ASN A 275 -3.01 -17.88 22.42
N ILE A 276 -3.26 -19.17 22.27
CA ILE A 276 -3.18 -20.19 23.32
C ILE A 276 -2.18 -21.26 22.89
N ASP A 277 -1.23 -21.58 23.75
CA ASP A 277 -0.27 -22.68 23.56
C ASP A 277 -0.40 -23.66 24.73
N ALA A 278 -0.73 -24.92 24.44
CA ALA A 278 -0.93 -25.98 25.42
C ALA A 278 0.02 -27.16 25.17
N LYS A 279 0.79 -27.51 26.19
CA LYS A 279 1.60 -28.75 26.23
C LYS A 279 0.75 -29.88 26.79
N ILE A 280 0.14 -30.68 25.93
CA ILE A 280 -0.75 -31.79 26.33
C ILE A 280 0.06 -32.86 27.05
N ASN A 281 1.24 -33.16 26.53
CA ASN A 281 2.25 -33.98 27.17
C ASN A 281 3.67 -33.60 26.69
N LYS A 282 4.68 -34.41 27.00
CA LYS A 282 6.08 -34.13 26.66
C LYS A 282 6.34 -34.06 25.14
N SER A 283 5.54 -34.77 24.35
CA SER A 283 5.71 -34.88 22.89
C SER A 283 4.62 -34.16 22.10
N VAL A 284 3.51 -33.74 22.71
CA VAL A 284 2.35 -33.18 21.98
C VAL A 284 2.07 -31.78 22.46
N ARG A 285 2.10 -30.83 21.52
CA ARG A 285 1.76 -29.42 21.73
C ARG A 285 0.58 -29.05 20.82
N PHE A 286 -0.35 -28.33 21.35
CA PHE A 286 -1.49 -27.77 20.63
C PHE A 286 -1.49 -26.25 20.76
N SER A 287 -1.62 -25.55 19.65
CA SER A 287 -1.77 -24.09 19.63
C SER A 287 -3.06 -23.72 18.96
N PHE A 288 -3.70 -22.64 19.43
CA PHE A 288 -4.91 -22.12 18.84
C PHE A 288 -4.88 -20.60 18.80
N ASP A 289 -4.85 -20.05 17.59
CA ASP A 289 -4.83 -18.61 17.35
C ASP A 289 -6.21 -18.18 16.85
N ILE A 290 -6.76 -17.12 17.45
CA ILE A 290 -8.07 -16.54 17.13
C ILE A 290 -7.88 -15.04 16.94
N LEU A 291 -8.37 -14.48 15.85
CA LEU A 291 -8.52 -13.04 15.62
C LEU A 291 -9.95 -12.78 15.16
N GLY A 292 -10.64 -11.90 15.88
CA GLY A 292 -11.91 -11.32 15.49
C GLY A 292 -11.79 -9.81 15.33
N ARG A 293 -12.30 -9.26 14.23
CA ARG A 293 -12.27 -7.81 13.98
C ARG A 293 -13.55 -7.37 13.29
N GLN A 294 -14.14 -6.30 13.79
CA GLN A 294 -15.20 -5.57 13.11
C GLN A 294 -14.72 -4.14 12.84
N GLU A 295 -14.89 -3.71 11.60
CA GLU A 295 -14.63 -2.35 11.14
C GLU A 295 -15.93 -1.73 10.67
N GLN A 296 -16.21 -0.50 11.10
CA GLN A 296 -17.33 0.31 10.65
C GLN A 296 -16.80 1.58 10.04
N ARG A 297 -17.19 1.86 8.82
CA ARG A 297 -16.78 3.03 8.08
C ARG A 297 -17.98 3.78 7.56
N ASN A 298 -18.10 5.02 7.99
CA ASN A 298 -19.11 5.95 7.51
C ASN A 298 -18.44 6.98 6.62
N ARG A 299 -18.96 7.21 5.41
CA ARG A 299 -18.51 8.25 4.49
C ARG A 299 -19.68 8.90 3.77
N GLY A 300 -19.44 10.12 3.25
CA GLY A 300 -20.35 10.76 2.32
C GLY A 300 -20.43 10.02 0.98
N ILE A 301 -21.35 10.40 0.14
CA ILE A 301 -21.53 9.80 -1.20
C ILE A 301 -20.41 10.19 -2.17
N TYR A 302 -19.76 11.33 -1.95
CA TYR A 302 -18.68 11.81 -2.81
C TYR A 302 -17.33 11.27 -2.37
N SER A 303 -16.50 10.87 -3.33
CA SER A 303 -15.15 10.37 -3.03
C SER A 303 -14.24 11.51 -2.58
N THR A 304 -13.28 11.20 -1.71
CA THR A 304 -12.30 12.17 -1.20
C THR A 304 -11.54 12.89 -2.31
N PRO A 305 -11.00 12.25 -3.38
CA PRO A 305 -10.37 12.97 -4.48
C PRO A 305 -11.30 13.94 -5.18
N TYR A 306 -12.57 13.57 -5.35
CA TYR A 306 -13.57 14.44 -5.98
C TYR A 306 -13.88 15.65 -5.10
N LEU A 307 -14.06 15.46 -3.78
CA LEU A 307 -14.26 16.56 -2.83
C LEU A 307 -13.10 17.54 -2.85
N PHE A 308 -11.85 17.02 -2.74
CA PHE A 308 -10.66 17.87 -2.77
C PHE A 308 -10.54 18.64 -4.10
N THR A 309 -10.73 17.98 -5.24
CA THR A 309 -10.75 18.66 -6.53
C THR A 309 -11.81 19.75 -6.53
N TYR A 310 -13.00 19.46 -6.05
CA TYR A 310 -14.13 20.40 -6.13
C TYR A 310 -13.89 21.64 -5.25
N PHE A 311 -13.59 21.50 -3.96
CA PHE A 311 -13.43 22.68 -3.10
C PHE A 311 -12.13 23.46 -3.36
N LEU A 312 -11.09 22.79 -3.86
CA LEU A 312 -9.85 23.48 -4.29
C LEU A 312 -10.03 24.21 -5.64
N THR A 313 -11.03 23.86 -6.45
CA THR A 313 -11.29 24.52 -7.74
C THR A 313 -12.51 25.43 -7.71
N THR A 314 -13.21 25.53 -6.58
CA THR A 314 -14.39 26.39 -6.48
C THR A 314 -13.98 27.85 -6.40
N PHE A 315 -14.69 28.70 -7.14
CA PHE A 315 -14.46 30.13 -7.19
C PHE A 315 -14.55 30.80 -5.80
N PRO A 316 -13.56 31.57 -5.37
CA PRO A 316 -13.56 32.22 -4.05
C PRO A 316 -14.67 33.29 -3.91
N GLY A 317 -15.13 33.91 -5.00
CA GLY A 317 -16.27 34.82 -5.02
C GLY A 317 -17.64 34.13 -4.89
N SER A 318 -17.68 32.89 -4.41
CA SER A 318 -18.88 32.14 -4.03
C SER A 318 -18.78 31.71 -2.58
N ALA A 319 -19.84 31.91 -1.80
CA ALA A 319 -19.90 31.53 -0.39
C ALA A 319 -20.65 30.19 -0.21
N PRO A 320 -20.35 29.40 0.84
CA PRO A 320 -21.06 28.15 1.13
C PRO A 320 -22.52 28.43 1.58
N TYR A 321 -22.75 29.53 2.25
CA TYR A 321 -24.05 29.92 2.75
C TYR A 321 -24.34 31.40 2.47
N PHE A 322 -25.60 31.72 2.33
CA PHE A 322 -26.06 33.10 2.38
C PHE A 322 -26.04 33.66 3.82
N PRO A 323 -26.09 35.01 4.02
CA PRO A 323 -26.12 35.59 5.35
C PRO A 323 -27.29 35.13 6.25
N ASN A 324 -28.36 34.62 5.64
CA ASN A 324 -29.50 34.03 6.35
C ASN A 324 -29.33 32.54 6.69
N GLY A 325 -28.16 31.94 6.39
CA GLY A 325 -27.84 30.55 6.66
C GLY A 325 -28.33 29.54 5.62
N LEU A 326 -28.98 29.95 4.54
CA LEU A 326 -29.36 29.03 3.46
C LEU A 326 -28.13 28.62 2.64
N PRO A 327 -28.00 27.33 2.29
CA PRO A 327 -26.88 26.83 1.47
C PRO A 327 -26.99 27.36 0.03
N ARG A 328 -25.91 27.90 -0.48
CA ARG A 328 -25.84 28.55 -1.76
C ARG A 328 -25.51 27.54 -2.89
N VAL A 329 -26.07 27.75 -4.10
CA VAL A 329 -25.63 27.07 -5.32
C VAL A 329 -24.21 27.47 -5.68
N GLY A 330 -23.48 26.63 -6.44
CA GLY A 330 -22.18 26.99 -6.99
C GLY A 330 -22.24 28.16 -7.97
N TYR A 331 -21.08 28.78 -8.21
CA TYR A 331 -20.93 30.01 -8.99
C TYR A 331 -21.51 29.95 -10.41
N ASP A 332 -21.34 28.85 -11.11
CA ASP A 332 -21.75 28.64 -12.48
C ASP A 332 -23.20 28.13 -12.66
N GLY A 333 -24.01 28.23 -11.60
CA GLY A 333 -25.33 27.62 -11.55
C GLY A 333 -25.29 26.10 -11.42
N ILE A 334 -24.10 25.50 -11.25
CA ILE A 334 -23.95 24.09 -10.90
C ILE A 334 -24.56 23.87 -9.52
N THR A 335 -25.45 22.90 -9.45
CA THR A 335 -26.21 22.57 -8.25
C THR A 335 -25.33 21.78 -7.24
N ARG A 336 -24.17 22.31 -6.88
CA ARG A 336 -23.23 21.70 -5.93
C ARG A 336 -22.65 22.75 -5.00
N ASN A 337 -22.35 22.32 -3.77
CA ASN A 337 -21.75 23.14 -2.75
C ASN A 337 -20.81 22.27 -1.90
N ALA A 338 -19.52 22.56 -1.87
CA ALA A 338 -18.51 21.75 -1.19
C ALA A 338 -18.81 21.57 0.31
N ALA A 339 -19.31 22.61 0.98
CA ALA A 339 -19.64 22.55 2.41
C ALA A 339 -20.82 21.63 2.72
N ILE A 340 -21.76 21.46 1.77
CA ILE A 340 -22.87 20.52 1.89
C ILE A 340 -22.44 19.11 1.45
N MET A 341 -21.61 19.01 0.41
CA MET A 341 -21.17 17.71 -0.12
C MET A 341 -20.39 16.87 0.89
N VAL A 342 -19.74 17.48 1.88
CA VAL A 342 -19.03 16.75 2.94
C VAL A 342 -19.94 16.26 4.07
N THR A 343 -21.20 16.71 4.11
CA THR A 343 -22.21 16.32 5.12
C THR A 343 -22.97 15.06 4.67
N ASP A 344 -23.94 14.62 5.47
CA ASP A 344 -24.86 13.52 5.14
C ASP A 344 -26.13 13.98 4.41
N GLN A 345 -26.28 15.27 4.12
CA GLN A 345 -27.44 15.80 3.39
C GLN A 345 -27.58 15.18 2.01
N PRO A 346 -26.53 14.99 1.19
CA PRO A 346 -26.61 14.27 -0.09
C PRO A 346 -26.82 12.78 0.06
N GLY A 347 -26.61 12.21 1.26
CA GLY A 347 -26.66 10.81 1.56
C GLY A 347 -25.38 10.28 2.21
N TYR A 348 -25.25 8.97 2.28
CA TYR A 348 -24.14 8.32 2.95
C TYR A 348 -23.77 6.97 2.32
N ASN A 349 -22.53 6.54 2.58
CA ASN A 349 -22.04 5.18 2.39
C ASN A 349 -21.62 4.62 3.76
N LYS A 350 -22.24 3.52 4.18
CA LYS A 350 -21.92 2.81 5.42
C LYS A 350 -21.41 1.42 5.08
N TYR A 351 -20.24 1.06 5.60
CA TYR A 351 -19.61 -0.23 5.40
C TYR A 351 -19.36 -0.90 6.76
N THR A 352 -19.59 -2.19 6.83
CA THR A 352 -19.21 -3.01 7.99
C THR A 352 -18.43 -4.22 7.49
N TYR A 353 -17.22 -4.37 7.94
CA TYR A 353 -16.34 -5.49 7.63
C TYR A 353 -16.18 -6.34 8.89
N ASN A 354 -16.51 -7.63 8.80
CA ASN A 354 -16.36 -8.57 9.90
C ASN A 354 -15.38 -9.65 9.49
N ILE A 355 -14.30 -9.81 10.27
CA ILE A 355 -13.20 -10.71 9.97
C ILE A 355 -13.06 -11.68 11.13
N LEU A 356 -12.96 -12.96 10.81
CA LEU A 356 -12.68 -14.04 11.76
C LEU A 356 -11.57 -14.93 11.19
N ASN A 357 -10.43 -14.95 11.85
CA ASN A 357 -9.32 -15.84 11.51
C ASN A 357 -9.10 -16.84 12.64
N LEU A 358 -9.05 -18.12 12.30
CA LEU A 358 -8.82 -19.22 13.23
C LEU A 358 -7.64 -20.06 12.74
N LYS A 359 -6.79 -20.54 13.66
CA LYS A 359 -5.68 -21.44 13.34
C LYS A 359 -5.40 -22.41 14.46
N PRO A 360 -6.06 -23.59 14.51
CA PRO A 360 -5.57 -24.73 15.27
C PRO A 360 -4.28 -25.28 14.65
N LEU A 361 -3.29 -25.60 15.48
CA LEU A 361 -2.02 -26.19 15.11
C LEU A 361 -1.70 -27.31 16.08
N LEU A 362 -1.26 -28.45 15.56
CA LEU A 362 -0.81 -29.61 16.32
C LEU A 362 0.65 -29.90 15.96
N HIS A 363 1.49 -30.01 16.97
CA HIS A 363 2.91 -30.39 16.86
C HIS A 363 3.18 -31.63 17.70
N ILE A 364 3.84 -32.62 17.11
CA ILE A 364 4.15 -33.90 17.74
C ILE A 364 5.64 -34.18 17.58
N ASP A 365 6.37 -34.23 18.68
CA ASP A 365 7.75 -34.68 18.73
C ASP A 365 7.79 -36.22 18.63
N LEU A 366 8.55 -36.73 17.68
CA LEU A 366 8.71 -38.16 17.42
C LEU A 366 10.09 -38.67 17.88
N ASP A 367 10.59 -38.15 18.97
CA ASP A 367 11.88 -38.53 19.57
C ASP A 367 11.98 -40.02 19.88
N MET A 368 10.84 -40.72 20.02
CA MET A 368 10.79 -42.18 20.16
C MET A 368 11.27 -42.95 18.92
N ILE A 369 11.22 -42.31 17.74
CA ILE A 369 11.74 -42.88 16.48
C ILE A 369 13.19 -42.44 16.29
N THR A 370 13.42 -41.14 16.31
CA THR A 370 14.77 -40.55 16.26
C THR A 370 14.70 -39.15 16.86
N LYS A 371 15.72 -38.80 17.66
CA LYS A 371 15.80 -37.53 18.37
C LYS A 371 15.81 -36.37 17.39
N GLY A 372 14.88 -35.44 17.59
CA GLY A 372 14.70 -34.23 16.76
C GLY A 372 13.76 -34.39 15.56
N LEU A 373 13.16 -35.57 15.37
CA LEU A 373 12.11 -35.76 14.37
C LEU A 373 10.77 -35.25 14.90
N TYR A 374 10.01 -34.53 14.08
CA TYR A 374 8.67 -34.05 14.44
C TYR A 374 7.71 -34.06 13.27
N VAL A 375 6.43 -34.07 13.59
CA VAL A 375 5.33 -33.80 12.63
C VAL A 375 4.54 -32.62 13.13
N GLU A 376 4.17 -31.73 12.23
CA GLU A 376 3.33 -30.59 12.55
C GLU A 376 2.29 -30.38 11.46
N GLY A 377 1.09 -29.94 11.86
CA GLY A 377 0.03 -29.59 10.93
C GLY A 377 -0.88 -28.51 11.47
N TYR A 378 -1.44 -27.71 10.58
CA TYR A 378 -2.44 -26.71 10.92
C TYR A 378 -3.56 -26.62 9.88
N ALA A 379 -4.71 -26.11 10.34
CA ALA A 379 -5.77 -25.62 9.49
C ALA A 379 -5.96 -24.13 9.75
N ALA A 380 -5.90 -23.28 8.71
CA ALA A 380 -6.29 -21.89 8.83
C ALA A 380 -7.65 -21.68 8.17
N LEU A 381 -8.56 -21.06 8.91
CA LEU A 381 -9.94 -20.81 8.51
C LEU A 381 -10.15 -19.30 8.58
N ASP A 382 -10.22 -18.65 7.44
CA ASP A 382 -10.36 -17.21 7.34
C ASP A 382 -11.70 -16.86 6.70
N PHE A 383 -12.53 -16.12 7.44
CA PHE A 383 -13.87 -15.70 7.04
C PHE A 383 -13.96 -14.17 7.07
N HIS A 384 -14.55 -13.60 6.03
CA HIS A 384 -14.93 -12.20 5.98
C HIS A 384 -16.41 -12.10 5.58
N PHE A 385 -17.16 -11.29 6.31
CA PHE A 385 -18.58 -11.03 6.06
C PHE A 385 -18.75 -9.52 5.98
N ASP A 386 -18.75 -9.00 4.77
CA ASP A 386 -18.76 -7.58 4.51
C ASP A 386 -20.14 -7.15 4.05
N ASN A 387 -20.63 -6.04 4.59
CA ASN A 387 -21.90 -5.47 4.22
C ASN A 387 -21.75 -3.98 3.95
N GLY A 388 -22.51 -3.49 3.00
CA GLY A 388 -22.55 -2.06 2.72
C GLY A 388 -23.94 -1.59 2.39
N LYS A 389 -24.19 -0.32 2.73
CA LYS A 389 -25.41 0.39 2.38
C LYS A 389 -25.08 1.80 1.93
N SER A 390 -25.60 2.19 0.79
CA SER A 390 -25.52 3.55 0.25
C SER A 390 -26.90 4.13 0.13
N LEU A 391 -27.07 5.36 0.63
CA LEU A 391 -28.24 6.21 0.36
C LEU A 391 -27.74 7.39 -0.47
N ASN A 392 -28.41 7.67 -1.57
CA ASN A 392 -28.24 8.90 -2.33
C ASN A 392 -29.56 9.64 -2.40
N GLN A 393 -29.54 10.94 -2.12
CA GLN A 393 -30.75 11.75 -2.09
C GLN A 393 -30.50 13.17 -2.56
N PRO A 394 -31.48 13.80 -3.19
CA PRO A 394 -31.44 15.23 -3.51
C PRO A 394 -31.41 16.07 -2.23
N TYR A 395 -30.73 17.21 -2.29
CA TYR A 395 -30.64 18.17 -1.19
C TYR A 395 -30.92 19.58 -1.71
N ASP A 396 -31.26 20.51 -0.82
CA ASP A 396 -31.66 21.86 -1.18
C ASP A 396 -30.46 22.78 -1.23
N LEU A 397 -30.33 23.52 -2.35
CA LEU A 397 -29.45 24.67 -2.51
C LEU A 397 -30.27 25.84 -3.01
N TYR A 398 -29.84 27.03 -2.71
CA TYR A 398 -30.60 28.24 -2.99
C TYR A 398 -29.79 29.17 -3.90
N TYR A 399 -30.55 29.87 -4.75
CA TYR A 399 -30.10 30.95 -5.59
C TYR A 399 -30.79 32.23 -5.13
N TYR A 400 -30.06 33.33 -5.03
CA TYR A 400 -30.65 34.63 -4.75
C TYR A 400 -31.00 35.35 -6.05
N ASP A 401 -32.28 35.64 -6.26
CA ASP A 401 -32.75 36.39 -7.41
C ASP A 401 -32.75 37.89 -7.08
N LYS A 402 -31.83 38.63 -7.66
CA LYS A 402 -31.66 40.05 -7.45
C LYS A 402 -32.89 40.87 -7.93
N ALA A 403 -33.64 40.38 -8.95
CA ALA A 403 -34.78 41.09 -9.50
C ALA A 403 -36.00 41.02 -8.59
N THR A 404 -36.24 39.90 -7.93
CA THR A 404 -37.37 39.71 -7.00
C THR A 404 -37.00 39.87 -5.54
N ASN A 405 -35.70 39.92 -5.21
CA ASN A 405 -35.17 39.93 -3.86
C ASN A 405 -35.57 38.68 -3.04
N GLU A 406 -35.63 37.52 -3.70
CA GLU A 406 -36.08 36.26 -3.13
C GLU A 406 -35.02 35.17 -3.25
N TYR A 407 -35.00 34.23 -2.29
CA TYR A 407 -34.22 33.05 -2.34
C TYR A 407 -35.01 31.91 -2.99
N GLN A 408 -34.56 31.46 -4.16
CA GLN A 408 -35.22 30.39 -4.89
C GLN A 408 -34.49 29.06 -4.66
N ASN A 409 -35.25 28.02 -4.35
CA ASN A 409 -34.71 26.68 -4.22
C ASN A 409 -34.32 26.11 -5.58
N LYS A 410 -33.07 25.75 -5.77
CA LYS A 410 -32.48 25.10 -6.96
C LYS A 410 -32.07 23.66 -6.62
N ARG A 411 -32.91 22.91 -6.00
CA ARG A 411 -32.64 21.55 -5.53
C ARG A 411 -31.49 20.88 -6.29
N ALA A 412 -30.36 20.63 -5.59
CA ALA A 412 -29.21 19.99 -6.14
C ALA A 412 -29.51 18.51 -6.37
N ASP A 413 -29.01 18.01 -7.48
CA ASP A 413 -29.27 16.65 -7.94
C ASP A 413 -30.77 16.35 -8.04
N THR A 414 -31.32 16.55 -9.21
CA THR A 414 -32.73 16.26 -9.51
C THR A 414 -33.05 14.77 -9.60
N GLY A 415 -32.04 13.94 -9.24
CA GLY A 415 -32.13 12.48 -9.22
C GLY A 415 -33.18 11.97 -8.22
N LYS A 416 -33.61 10.76 -8.42
CA LYS A 416 -34.47 10.04 -7.50
C LYS A 416 -33.67 9.61 -6.27
N ILE A 417 -34.32 9.61 -5.11
CA ILE A 417 -33.73 8.95 -3.92
C ILE A 417 -33.45 7.48 -4.25
N SER A 418 -32.26 7.03 -3.98
CA SER A 418 -31.83 5.65 -4.24
C SER A 418 -31.13 5.02 -3.06
N VAL A 419 -31.31 3.72 -2.90
CA VAL A 419 -30.63 2.88 -1.90
C VAL A 419 -29.99 1.72 -2.63
N ASN A 420 -28.71 1.49 -2.35
CA ASN A 420 -28.00 0.28 -2.72
C ASN A 420 -27.58 -0.45 -1.46
N SER A 421 -27.83 -1.76 -1.39
CA SER A 421 -27.37 -2.64 -0.31
C SER A 421 -26.65 -3.83 -0.89
N TRP A 422 -25.48 -4.18 -0.32
CA TRP A 422 -24.71 -5.34 -0.77
C TRP A 422 -24.15 -6.14 0.38
N SER A 423 -23.89 -7.41 0.12
CA SER A 423 -23.22 -8.33 1.03
C SER A 423 -22.21 -9.17 0.26
N SER A 424 -21.02 -9.30 0.83
CA SER A 424 -19.94 -10.11 0.27
C SER A 424 -19.41 -11.07 1.31
N ASN A 425 -19.16 -12.31 0.91
CA ASN A 425 -18.62 -13.35 1.76
C ASN A 425 -17.32 -13.85 1.14
N TYR A 426 -16.27 -13.86 1.94
CA TYR A 426 -14.97 -14.43 1.58
C TYR A 426 -14.66 -15.56 2.53
N LYS A 427 -14.15 -16.65 1.99
CA LYS A 427 -13.74 -17.81 2.77
C LYS A 427 -12.43 -18.35 2.21
N THR A 428 -11.40 -18.39 3.05
CA THR A 428 -10.15 -19.07 2.70
C THR A 428 -9.93 -20.22 3.69
N ILE A 429 -9.68 -21.41 3.18
CA ILE A 429 -9.26 -22.56 3.97
C ILE A 429 -7.88 -22.97 3.51
N THR A 430 -6.91 -22.96 4.43
CA THR A 430 -5.56 -23.45 4.20
C THR A 430 -5.27 -24.62 5.12
N LEU A 431 -4.82 -25.74 4.55
CA LEU A 431 -4.37 -26.91 5.27
C LEU A 431 -2.88 -27.11 5.01
N ASN A 432 -2.11 -27.34 6.06
CA ASN A 432 -0.67 -27.59 5.97
C ASN A 432 -0.31 -28.79 6.85
N ALA A 433 0.56 -29.63 6.32
CA ALA A 433 1.18 -30.74 7.06
C ALA A 433 2.66 -30.82 6.71
N ARG A 434 3.52 -30.93 7.71
CA ARG A 434 4.95 -31.06 7.53
C ARG A 434 5.59 -32.12 8.42
N ILE A 435 6.68 -32.70 7.94
CA ILE A 435 7.59 -33.54 8.69
C ILE A 435 8.92 -32.85 8.72
N GLY A 436 9.49 -32.67 9.90
CA GLY A 436 10.75 -31.96 10.07
C GLY A 436 11.70 -32.72 10.97
N TYR A 437 12.97 -32.40 10.83
CA TYR A 437 14.07 -32.98 11.59
C TYR A 437 15.07 -31.86 11.99
N SER A 438 15.35 -31.75 13.28
CA SER A 438 16.30 -30.77 13.80
C SER A 438 17.23 -31.42 14.79
N HIS A 439 18.53 -31.50 14.45
CA HIS A 439 19.54 -32.15 15.29
C HIS A 439 20.93 -31.57 15.05
N THR A 440 21.75 -31.60 16.12
CA THR A 440 23.16 -31.25 16.05
C THR A 440 24.03 -32.51 16.25
N PHE A 441 24.73 -32.91 15.20
CA PHE A 441 25.63 -34.08 15.24
C PHE A 441 27.04 -33.65 15.65
N ALA A 442 27.68 -34.49 16.51
CA ALA A 442 29.05 -34.27 16.99
C ALA A 442 29.32 -32.83 17.49
N GLU A 443 28.30 -32.17 18.04
CA GLU A 443 28.36 -30.79 18.55
C GLU A 443 28.84 -29.74 17.53
N ALA A 444 28.93 -30.12 16.26
CA ALA A 444 29.49 -29.29 15.19
C ALA A 444 28.61 -29.16 13.95
N HIS A 445 27.81 -30.17 13.65
CA HIS A 445 27.03 -30.23 12.40
C HIS A 445 25.54 -30.04 12.74
N LYS A 446 25.04 -28.83 12.59
CA LYS A 446 23.62 -28.51 12.80
C LYS A 446 22.86 -28.73 11.53
N VAL A 447 21.80 -29.54 11.59
CA VAL A 447 20.90 -29.82 10.48
C VAL A 447 19.49 -29.48 10.94
N ASP A 448 18.80 -28.65 10.17
CA ASP A 448 17.38 -28.38 10.30
C ASP A 448 16.73 -28.54 8.93
N ALA A 449 15.83 -29.49 8.80
CA ALA A 449 15.22 -29.83 7.52
C ALA A 449 13.74 -30.15 7.68
N PHE A 450 12.94 -29.81 6.70
CA PHE A 450 11.56 -30.26 6.63
C PHE A 450 11.08 -30.42 5.20
N VAL A 451 10.01 -31.21 5.05
CA VAL A 451 9.19 -31.33 3.84
C VAL A 451 7.75 -31.09 4.23
N ALA A 452 7.04 -30.33 3.42
CA ALA A 452 5.67 -29.92 3.70
C ALA A 452 4.77 -30.04 2.46
N TYR A 453 3.48 -30.26 2.75
CA TYR A 453 2.38 -30.14 1.84
C TYR A 453 1.44 -29.06 2.32
N GLU A 454 0.98 -28.20 1.42
CA GLU A 454 0.02 -27.16 1.70
C GLU A 454 -1.00 -27.04 0.58
N GLN A 455 -2.25 -26.91 0.94
CA GLN A 455 -3.30 -26.53 0.00
C GLN A 455 -4.13 -25.39 0.54
N SER A 456 -4.54 -24.48 -0.35
CA SER A 456 -5.45 -23.39 0.00
C SER A 456 -6.56 -23.26 -1.03
N LYS A 457 -7.76 -22.97 -0.56
CA LYS A 457 -8.93 -22.68 -1.39
C LYS A 457 -9.55 -21.38 -0.90
N TYR A 458 -9.76 -20.47 -1.84
CA TYR A 458 -10.48 -19.22 -1.66
C TYR A 458 -11.79 -19.28 -2.41
N ASP A 459 -12.89 -18.96 -1.74
CA ASP A 459 -14.22 -18.81 -2.31
C ASP A 459 -14.73 -17.40 -2.02
N TYR A 460 -15.28 -16.73 -3.02
CA TYR A 460 -15.90 -15.42 -2.93
C TYR A 460 -17.30 -15.44 -3.50
N ASN A 461 -18.21 -14.74 -2.83
CA ASN A 461 -19.57 -14.55 -3.29
C ASN A 461 -20.05 -13.14 -2.91
N THR A 462 -20.69 -12.43 -3.82
CA THR A 462 -21.31 -11.14 -3.55
C THR A 462 -22.70 -11.07 -4.16
N LEU A 463 -23.58 -10.34 -3.48
CA LEU A 463 -24.93 -10.02 -3.91
C LEU A 463 -25.19 -8.55 -3.60
N SER A 464 -25.85 -7.85 -4.52
CA SER A 464 -26.31 -6.47 -4.33
C SER A 464 -27.75 -6.32 -4.78
N ALA A 465 -28.44 -5.38 -4.14
CA ALA A 465 -29.80 -4.97 -4.49
C ALA A 465 -29.86 -3.44 -4.50
N TYR A 466 -30.49 -2.91 -5.54
CA TYR A 466 -30.68 -1.48 -5.72
C TYR A 466 -32.15 -1.15 -5.94
N ARG A 467 -32.61 -0.07 -5.33
CA ARG A 467 -33.89 0.54 -5.64
C ARG A 467 -33.77 2.06 -5.66
N THR A 468 -34.61 2.66 -6.48
CA THR A 468 -34.76 4.12 -6.57
C THR A 468 -36.19 4.52 -6.38
N ASN A 469 -36.47 5.84 -6.44
CA ASN A 469 -37.79 6.41 -6.36
C ASN A 469 -38.51 6.12 -5.02
N TYR A 470 -37.84 6.49 -3.92
CA TYR A 470 -38.41 6.43 -2.58
C TYR A 470 -39.30 7.64 -2.31
N LEU A 471 -40.39 7.44 -1.57
CA LEU A 471 -41.25 8.51 -1.11
C LEU A 471 -40.62 9.35 0.02
N SER A 472 -39.75 8.75 0.81
CA SER A 472 -39.08 9.37 1.95
C SER A 472 -37.78 8.64 2.27
N THR A 473 -36.84 9.36 2.88
CA THR A 473 -35.60 8.81 3.43
C THR A 473 -35.68 8.33 4.86
N ALA A 474 -36.88 8.39 5.49
CA ALA A 474 -37.11 7.96 6.86
C ALA A 474 -36.87 6.45 7.04
N ILE A 475 -37.12 5.65 5.97
CA ILE A 475 -36.88 4.19 5.96
C ILE A 475 -36.04 3.88 4.71
N PRO A 476 -34.70 4.04 4.78
CA PRO A 476 -33.82 3.81 3.64
C PRO A 476 -33.51 2.29 3.50
N GLU A 477 -34.57 1.49 3.33
CA GLU A 477 -34.49 0.04 3.17
C GLU A 477 -34.93 -0.36 1.76
N ILE A 478 -34.35 -1.43 1.23
CA ILE A 478 -34.65 -1.91 -0.13
C ILE A 478 -36.15 -2.12 -0.36
N PHE A 479 -36.88 -2.64 0.63
CA PHE A 479 -38.32 -2.91 0.47
C PHE A 479 -39.18 -1.63 0.33
N ALA A 480 -38.71 -0.50 0.85
CA ALA A 480 -39.45 0.76 0.88
C ALA A 480 -39.36 1.59 -0.41
N GLY A 481 -38.50 1.20 -1.34
CA GLY A 481 -38.40 1.82 -2.67
C GLY A 481 -39.47 1.35 -3.64
N SER A 482 -39.55 1.99 -4.78
CA SER A 482 -40.53 1.70 -5.85
C SER A 482 -40.56 0.21 -6.21
N SER A 483 -41.75 -0.31 -6.51
CA SER A 483 -41.93 -1.66 -7.01
C SER A 483 -41.87 -1.80 -8.52
N VAL A 484 -41.81 -0.69 -9.23
CA VAL A 484 -41.70 -0.64 -10.70
C VAL A 484 -40.42 -1.31 -11.17
N PRO A 485 -40.40 -2.18 -12.20
CA PRO A 485 -39.24 -2.90 -12.65
C PRO A 485 -38.03 -1.99 -12.97
N GLU A 486 -38.28 -0.85 -13.62
CA GLU A 486 -37.28 0.12 -14.05
C GLU A 486 -36.59 0.84 -12.88
N ASP A 487 -37.22 0.80 -11.69
CA ASP A 487 -36.66 1.37 -10.45
C ASP A 487 -35.88 0.35 -9.62
N LYS A 488 -35.65 -0.86 -10.14
CA LYS A 488 -34.97 -1.97 -9.44
C LYS A 488 -33.78 -2.44 -10.23
N ASP A 489 -32.74 -2.82 -9.51
CA ASP A 489 -31.59 -3.52 -10.08
C ASP A 489 -31.01 -4.48 -9.05
N ASN A 490 -30.28 -5.47 -9.50
CA ASN A 490 -29.54 -6.40 -8.69
C ASN A 490 -28.25 -6.81 -9.39
N GLY A 491 -27.28 -7.23 -8.63
CA GLY A 491 -26.02 -7.74 -9.15
C GLY A 491 -25.44 -8.78 -8.24
N GLY A 492 -24.49 -9.52 -8.76
CA GLY A 492 -23.77 -10.49 -7.97
C GLY A 492 -22.87 -11.35 -8.85
N TYR A 493 -21.85 -11.90 -8.23
CA TYR A 493 -20.99 -12.90 -8.87
C TYR A 493 -20.28 -13.75 -7.82
N SER A 494 -19.71 -14.86 -8.27
CA SER A 494 -18.89 -15.74 -7.45
C SER A 494 -17.54 -15.94 -8.14
N ASP A 495 -16.50 -16.08 -7.34
CA ASP A 495 -15.15 -16.43 -7.80
C ASP A 495 -14.54 -17.47 -6.85
N ALA A 496 -13.60 -18.27 -7.39
CA ALA A 496 -12.87 -19.24 -6.60
C ALA A 496 -11.46 -19.40 -7.14
N THR A 497 -10.49 -19.53 -6.23
CA THR A 497 -9.11 -19.90 -6.57
C THR A 497 -8.61 -20.99 -5.64
N ALA A 498 -7.66 -21.79 -6.13
CA ALA A 498 -7.04 -22.83 -5.32
C ALA A 498 -5.57 -23.01 -5.70
N ARG A 499 -4.78 -23.41 -4.70
CA ARG A 499 -3.36 -23.73 -4.83
C ARG A 499 -3.04 -25.02 -4.08
N CYS A 500 -2.02 -25.70 -4.58
CA CYS A 500 -1.51 -26.93 -3.98
C CYS A 500 0.02 -26.90 -4.10
N ASN A 501 0.73 -27.02 -2.99
CA ASN A 501 2.16 -26.76 -2.92
C ASN A 501 2.88 -27.92 -2.21
N PHE A 502 3.99 -28.38 -2.78
CA PHE A 502 4.94 -29.26 -2.11
C PHE A 502 6.24 -28.49 -1.93
N PHE A 503 6.79 -28.44 -0.73
CA PHE A 503 7.99 -27.68 -0.50
C PHE A 503 8.81 -28.24 0.64
N GLY A 504 10.10 -27.91 0.63
CA GLY A 504 11.01 -28.28 1.69
C GLY A 504 12.19 -27.35 1.77
N ARG A 505 12.84 -27.36 2.93
CA ARG A 505 14.05 -26.60 3.22
C ARG A 505 15.01 -27.44 4.00
N ILE A 506 16.29 -27.28 3.70
CA ILE A 506 17.41 -27.86 4.47
C ILE A 506 18.34 -26.73 4.83
N ASN A 507 18.54 -26.51 6.12
CA ASN A 507 19.55 -25.64 6.69
C ASN A 507 20.69 -26.51 7.23
N TYR A 508 21.92 -26.18 6.89
CA TYR A 508 23.10 -26.82 7.40
C TYR A 508 24.06 -25.78 7.94
N GLY A 509 24.55 -26.00 9.17
CA GLY A 509 25.57 -25.18 9.79
C GLY A 509 26.70 -26.05 10.31
N TYR A 510 27.95 -25.72 9.97
CA TYR A 510 29.13 -26.32 10.55
C TYR A 510 29.79 -25.35 11.52
N LYS A 511 29.68 -25.66 12.82
CA LYS A 511 30.20 -24.84 13.95
C LYS A 511 29.74 -23.39 13.88
N ASP A 512 28.52 -23.11 13.35
CA ASP A 512 27.99 -21.80 13.07
C ASP A 512 28.87 -20.89 12.19
N LYS A 513 29.91 -21.48 11.55
CA LYS A 513 30.91 -20.82 10.72
C LYS A 513 30.58 -20.88 9.23
N TYR A 514 30.30 -22.06 8.72
CA TYR A 514 29.86 -22.27 7.33
C TYR A 514 28.38 -22.62 7.32
N LEU A 515 27.62 -21.86 6.62
CA LEU A 515 26.17 -21.91 6.59
C LEU A 515 25.70 -22.18 5.17
N ALA A 516 24.74 -23.07 5.00
CA ALA A 516 24.12 -23.34 3.71
C ALA A 516 22.62 -23.58 3.89
N GLU A 517 21.82 -23.02 3.01
CA GLU A 517 20.39 -23.27 2.93
C GLU A 517 20.00 -23.65 1.50
N VAL A 518 19.15 -24.67 1.40
CA VAL A 518 18.54 -25.09 0.12
C VAL A 518 17.04 -25.14 0.34
N THR A 519 16.29 -24.44 -0.50
CA THR A 519 14.83 -24.46 -0.54
C THR A 519 14.36 -24.92 -1.90
N LEU A 520 13.41 -25.82 -1.92
CA LEU A 520 12.79 -26.31 -3.14
C LEU A 520 11.27 -26.26 -3.00
N ARG A 521 10.59 -25.68 -3.99
CA ARG A 521 9.12 -25.64 -4.04
C ARG A 521 8.59 -26.10 -5.39
N TYR A 522 7.52 -26.85 -5.34
CA TYR A 522 6.74 -27.27 -6.49
C TYR A 522 5.29 -26.84 -6.27
N ASP A 523 4.93 -25.72 -6.87
CA ASP A 523 3.66 -25.01 -6.63
C ASP A 523 2.71 -25.18 -7.81
N GLY A 524 1.44 -25.50 -7.51
CA GLY A 524 0.36 -25.62 -8.48
C GLY A 524 -0.72 -24.55 -8.25
N SER A 525 -1.15 -23.88 -9.33
CA SER A 525 -2.21 -22.86 -9.31
C SER A 525 -3.31 -23.21 -10.30
N MET A 526 -4.57 -23.04 -9.89
CA MET A 526 -5.71 -23.21 -10.77
C MET A 526 -5.89 -22.04 -11.77
N ASN A 527 -5.16 -20.94 -11.61
CA ASN A 527 -5.18 -19.82 -12.54
C ASN A 527 -4.66 -20.21 -13.93
N PHE A 528 -3.98 -21.35 -14.06
CA PHE A 528 -3.39 -21.86 -15.29
C PHE A 528 -4.10 -23.11 -15.83
N ALA A 529 -4.05 -23.32 -17.13
CA ALA A 529 -4.61 -24.50 -17.78
C ALA A 529 -3.95 -25.81 -17.30
N PRO A 530 -4.65 -26.95 -17.36
CA PRO A 530 -4.00 -28.25 -17.19
C PRO A 530 -2.76 -28.38 -18.10
N GLY A 531 -1.63 -28.84 -17.54
CA GLY A 531 -0.33 -28.89 -18.23
C GLY A 531 0.57 -27.68 -17.97
N HIS A 532 0.04 -26.53 -17.57
CA HIS A 532 0.80 -25.31 -17.23
C HIS A 532 0.67 -24.89 -15.77
N ARG A 533 -0.05 -25.65 -14.93
CA ARG A 533 -0.38 -25.33 -13.53
C ARG A 533 0.82 -25.35 -12.61
N TRP A 534 1.81 -26.20 -12.87
CA TRP A 534 2.89 -26.49 -11.95
C TRP A 534 4.16 -25.72 -12.28
N GLY A 535 4.78 -25.11 -11.29
CA GLY A 535 6.05 -24.40 -11.37
C GLY A 535 7.05 -24.93 -10.34
N LEU A 536 8.33 -25.09 -10.73
CA LEU A 536 9.43 -25.47 -9.85
C LEU A 536 10.27 -24.23 -9.51
N PHE A 537 10.48 -23.98 -8.22
CA PHE A 537 11.13 -22.79 -7.72
C PHE A 537 12.25 -23.15 -6.73
N PRO A 538 13.48 -23.33 -7.21
CA PRO A 538 14.66 -23.58 -6.37
C PRO A 538 15.26 -22.29 -5.81
N ALA A 539 15.83 -22.37 -4.60
CA ALA A 539 16.61 -21.30 -4.00
C ALA A 539 17.77 -21.86 -3.17
N PHE A 540 18.88 -21.13 -3.15
CA PHE A 540 20.12 -21.50 -2.46
C PHE A 540 20.69 -20.29 -1.76
N SER A 541 21.21 -20.45 -0.55
CA SER A 541 22.00 -19.42 0.10
C SER A 541 23.19 -20.00 0.86
N LEU A 542 24.25 -19.22 0.92
CA LEU A 542 25.49 -19.56 1.59
C LEU A 542 25.90 -18.40 2.52
N GLY A 543 26.51 -18.76 3.65
CA GLY A 543 27.09 -17.82 4.61
C GLY A 543 28.41 -18.30 5.11
N TRP A 544 29.34 -17.37 5.27
CA TRP A 544 30.65 -17.62 5.89
C TRP A 544 30.90 -16.59 6.98
N VAL A 545 30.90 -17.06 8.22
CA VAL A 545 31.22 -16.24 9.39
C VAL A 545 32.75 -16.23 9.56
N MET A 546 33.40 -15.28 8.86
CA MET A 546 34.87 -15.17 8.82
C MET A 546 35.46 -14.84 10.19
N SER A 547 34.72 -14.11 11.03
CA SER A 547 35.15 -13.80 12.39
C SER A 547 35.36 -15.02 13.28
N GLU A 548 34.84 -16.19 12.90
CA GLU A 548 35.06 -17.47 13.61
C GLU A 548 36.28 -18.25 13.09
N GLU A 549 37.02 -17.69 12.11
CA GLU A 549 38.25 -18.29 11.60
C GLU A 549 39.47 -17.93 12.48
N LYS A 550 40.42 -18.85 12.62
CA LYS A 550 41.65 -18.62 13.40
C LYS A 550 42.46 -17.45 12.87
N PHE A 551 42.48 -17.22 11.56
CA PHE A 551 43.24 -16.11 10.97
C PHE A 551 42.63 -14.74 11.31
N PHE A 552 41.36 -14.71 11.76
CA PHE A 552 40.64 -13.49 12.11
C PHE A 552 40.91 -13.03 13.55
N GLU A 553 41.40 -13.92 14.42
CA GLU A 553 41.67 -13.64 15.86
C GLU A 553 42.44 -12.33 16.10
N PRO A 554 43.51 -12.01 15.36
CA PRO A 554 44.30 -10.80 15.63
C PRO A 554 43.57 -9.49 15.47
N ILE A 555 42.48 -9.48 14.73
CA ILE A 555 41.68 -8.26 14.45
C ILE A 555 40.30 -8.30 15.14
N LYS A 556 39.97 -9.35 15.87
CA LYS A 556 38.67 -9.57 16.49
C LYS A 556 38.30 -8.50 17.53
N ASP A 557 39.30 -7.89 18.19
CA ASP A 557 39.09 -6.76 19.10
C ASP A 557 38.56 -5.50 18.41
N VAL A 558 38.89 -5.32 17.13
CA VAL A 558 38.42 -4.19 16.32
C VAL A 558 37.18 -4.58 15.51
N VAL A 559 37.22 -5.73 14.83
CA VAL A 559 36.10 -6.27 14.03
C VAL A 559 35.60 -7.51 14.77
N SER A 560 34.62 -7.29 15.65
CA SER A 560 34.11 -8.35 16.53
C SER A 560 33.26 -9.41 15.80
N PHE A 561 32.65 -9.03 14.68
CA PHE A 561 31.87 -9.93 13.83
C PHE A 561 32.04 -9.56 12.34
N PHE A 562 32.21 -10.59 11.51
CA PHE A 562 32.29 -10.42 10.06
C PHE A 562 31.72 -11.64 9.34
N LYS A 563 30.65 -11.41 8.55
CA LYS A 563 29.98 -12.47 7.79
C LYS A 563 29.77 -12.03 6.34
N LEU A 564 30.17 -12.90 5.41
CA LEU A 564 29.79 -12.81 4.01
C LEU A 564 28.59 -13.73 3.76
N LYS A 565 27.63 -13.27 2.95
CA LYS A 565 26.45 -14.03 2.57
C LYS A 565 26.13 -13.84 1.09
N GLY A 566 25.58 -14.87 0.49
CA GLY A 566 25.12 -14.81 -0.88
C GLY A 566 23.93 -15.72 -1.09
N SER A 567 22.95 -15.28 -1.85
CA SER A 567 21.78 -16.08 -2.15
C SER A 567 21.37 -15.93 -3.62
N TRP A 568 20.85 -17.00 -4.19
CA TRP A 568 20.20 -17.02 -5.49
C TRP A 568 18.92 -17.82 -5.38
N GLY A 569 17.83 -17.30 -5.96
CA GLY A 569 16.56 -17.99 -5.98
C GLY A 569 15.69 -17.62 -7.17
N MET A 570 14.87 -18.57 -7.57
CA MET A 570 13.80 -18.39 -8.54
C MET A 570 12.46 -18.43 -7.80
N MET A 571 11.65 -17.40 -8.00
CA MET A 571 10.32 -17.25 -7.41
C MET A 571 9.29 -17.09 -8.51
N GLY A 572 8.10 -17.67 -8.33
CA GLY A 572 6.99 -17.50 -9.25
C GLY A 572 6.07 -16.35 -8.87
N ASN A 573 5.17 -15.98 -9.78
CA ASN A 573 4.03 -15.14 -9.52
C ASN A 573 2.83 -15.65 -10.31
N ASP A 574 1.71 -15.93 -9.62
CA ASP A 574 0.43 -16.34 -10.20
C ASP A 574 -0.69 -15.30 -9.94
N ASN A 575 -0.31 -14.09 -9.55
CA ASN A 575 -1.26 -13.01 -9.29
C ASN A 575 -1.77 -12.41 -10.61
N ILE A 576 -2.60 -13.17 -11.27
CA ILE A 576 -3.26 -12.87 -12.54
C ILE A 576 -4.76 -13.09 -12.39
N ALA A 577 -5.54 -12.51 -13.32
CA ALA A 577 -6.96 -12.80 -13.38
C ALA A 577 -7.20 -14.30 -13.62
N ALA A 578 -8.10 -14.90 -12.85
CA ALA A 578 -8.42 -16.31 -12.97
C ALA A 578 -9.02 -16.64 -14.35
N TYR A 579 -8.88 -17.90 -14.75
CA TYR A 579 -9.49 -18.46 -15.96
C TYR A 579 -9.11 -17.76 -17.28
N GLN A 580 -7.93 -17.14 -17.41
CA GLN A 580 -7.48 -16.53 -18.67
C GLN A 580 -7.29 -17.56 -19.78
N PHE A 581 -7.17 -18.83 -19.43
CA PHE A 581 -7.10 -19.94 -20.38
C PHE A 581 -8.45 -20.36 -20.97
N MET A 582 -9.56 -19.65 -20.59
CA MET A 582 -10.91 -19.91 -21.07
C MET A 582 -11.47 -18.69 -21.80
N SER A 583 -12.21 -18.91 -22.88
CA SER A 583 -13.00 -17.86 -23.52
C SER A 583 -14.15 -17.41 -22.62
N GLN A 584 -14.41 -16.12 -22.60
CA GLN A 584 -15.51 -15.52 -21.85
C GLN A 584 -16.49 -14.85 -22.79
N TYR A 585 -17.78 -15.12 -22.60
CA TYR A 585 -18.86 -14.46 -23.27
C TYR A 585 -19.63 -13.57 -22.30
N LYS A 586 -20.07 -12.40 -22.78
CA LYS A 586 -20.91 -11.46 -22.01
C LYS A 586 -22.10 -11.05 -22.86
N PHE A 587 -23.21 -10.77 -22.18
CA PHE A 587 -24.32 -10.10 -22.84
C PHE A 587 -23.95 -8.65 -23.16
N LEU A 588 -24.46 -8.16 -24.27
CA LEU A 588 -24.48 -6.72 -24.55
C LEU A 588 -25.37 -6.02 -23.54
N ALA A 589 -25.11 -4.72 -23.30
CA ALA A 589 -26.02 -3.90 -22.50
C ALA A 589 -27.40 -3.88 -23.18
N ASP A 590 -28.46 -3.76 -22.39
CA ASP A 590 -29.85 -3.89 -22.83
C ASP A 590 -30.23 -3.03 -24.05
N ASN A 591 -29.57 -1.87 -24.22
CA ASN A 591 -29.81 -0.92 -25.32
C ASN A 591 -28.81 -1.05 -26.49
N LYS A 592 -27.96 -2.07 -26.52
CA LYS A 592 -26.89 -2.27 -27.52
C LYS A 592 -27.02 -3.56 -28.35
N GLY A 593 -28.12 -4.22 -28.28
CA GLY A 593 -28.40 -5.38 -29.11
C GLY A 593 -28.91 -5.03 -30.52
N PRO A 594 -29.01 -5.99 -31.44
CA PRO A 594 -29.64 -5.79 -32.73
C PRO A 594 -31.12 -5.43 -32.55
N TYR A 595 -31.58 -4.47 -33.33
CA TYR A 595 -32.98 -4.03 -33.36
C TYR A 595 -33.74 -4.85 -34.40
N PHE A 596 -34.82 -5.47 -34.00
CA PHE A 596 -35.69 -6.25 -34.86
C PHE A 596 -37.11 -5.65 -34.85
N GLY A 597 -37.76 -5.63 -36.00
CA GLY A 597 -39.08 -5.03 -36.18
C GLY A 597 -39.01 -3.61 -36.75
N ALA A 598 -40.11 -3.01 -37.03
CA ALA A 598 -40.26 -1.65 -37.56
C ALA A 598 -41.29 -0.86 -36.76
N GLY A 599 -41.03 0.46 -36.54
CA GLY A 599 -41.94 1.34 -35.81
C GLY A 599 -42.16 0.92 -34.36
N GLU A 600 -43.39 0.97 -33.88
CA GLU A 600 -43.75 0.65 -32.49
C GLU A 600 -43.57 -0.83 -32.10
N ASP A 601 -43.53 -1.74 -33.08
CA ASP A 601 -43.32 -3.18 -32.88
C ASP A 601 -41.84 -3.55 -32.82
N GLY A 602 -40.94 -2.59 -33.01
CA GLY A 602 -39.49 -2.81 -32.97
C GLY A 602 -39.00 -2.98 -31.57
N HIS A 603 -38.10 -3.96 -31.35
CA HIS A 603 -37.49 -4.21 -30.08
C HIS A 603 -35.98 -4.57 -30.22
N ILE A 604 -35.22 -4.21 -29.20
CA ILE A 604 -33.82 -4.59 -29.09
C ILE A 604 -33.75 -6.00 -28.47
N ASN A 605 -33.15 -6.93 -29.21
CA ASN A 605 -32.80 -8.23 -28.63
C ASN A 605 -31.40 -8.15 -27.99
N GLN A 606 -31.31 -8.58 -26.74
CA GLN A 606 -30.05 -8.63 -26.06
C GLN A 606 -29.11 -9.63 -26.74
N GLY A 607 -28.04 -9.14 -27.35
CA GLY A 607 -27.02 -9.94 -27.96
C GLY A 607 -25.95 -10.36 -26.94
N PHE A 608 -25.06 -11.26 -27.35
CA PHE A 608 -23.86 -11.58 -26.57
C PHE A 608 -22.63 -11.52 -27.49
N TYR A 609 -21.47 -11.31 -26.87
CA TYR A 609 -20.20 -11.22 -27.58
C TYR A 609 -19.10 -11.95 -26.80
N GLN A 610 -18.03 -12.34 -27.49
CA GLN A 610 -16.85 -12.89 -26.85
C GLN A 610 -16.06 -11.76 -26.20
N ALA A 611 -16.16 -11.66 -24.90
CA ALA A 611 -15.50 -10.58 -24.13
C ALA A 611 -14.02 -10.82 -23.92
N ARG A 612 -13.57 -12.07 -24.00
CA ARG A 612 -12.16 -12.46 -23.89
C ARG A 612 -11.86 -13.69 -24.73
N VAL A 613 -10.78 -13.62 -25.51
CA VAL A 613 -10.18 -14.77 -26.20
C VAL A 613 -9.35 -15.57 -25.21
N ALA A 614 -9.39 -16.89 -25.27
CA ALA A 614 -8.61 -17.78 -24.41
C ALA A 614 -7.11 -17.69 -24.66
N ASN A 615 -6.30 -17.72 -23.59
CA ASN A 615 -4.88 -18.02 -23.68
C ASN A 615 -4.59 -19.35 -22.97
N PRO A 616 -4.57 -20.51 -23.67
CA PRO A 616 -4.37 -21.82 -23.06
C PRO A 616 -2.92 -22.05 -22.59
N VAL A 617 -1.96 -21.23 -23.01
CA VAL A 617 -0.54 -21.37 -22.66
C VAL A 617 -0.08 -20.43 -21.56
N VAL A 618 -1.01 -19.65 -20.97
CA VAL A 618 -0.67 -18.78 -19.85
C VAL A 618 -0.03 -19.56 -18.70
N THR A 619 1.05 -19.03 -18.16
CA THR A 619 1.85 -19.71 -17.12
C THR A 619 2.47 -18.70 -16.14
N TRP A 620 3.28 -19.19 -15.23
CA TRP A 620 3.96 -18.46 -14.18
C TRP A 620 4.87 -17.35 -14.72
N GLU A 621 4.75 -16.17 -14.17
CA GLU A 621 5.81 -15.15 -14.19
C GLU A 621 6.94 -15.61 -13.27
N LYS A 622 8.21 -15.41 -13.67
CA LYS A 622 9.40 -15.91 -12.96
C LYS A 622 10.38 -14.79 -12.64
N ALA A 623 10.72 -14.63 -11.36
CA ALA A 623 11.76 -13.73 -10.89
C ALA A 623 13.00 -14.53 -10.47
N LYS A 624 14.15 -14.23 -11.06
CA LYS A 624 15.46 -14.78 -10.70
C LYS A 624 16.25 -13.70 -9.99
N THR A 625 16.51 -13.88 -8.70
CA THR A 625 17.17 -12.86 -7.86
C THR A 625 18.49 -13.40 -7.34
N LEU A 626 19.55 -12.61 -7.51
CA LEU A 626 20.87 -12.78 -6.89
C LEU A 626 21.03 -11.68 -5.83
N ASN A 627 21.48 -12.05 -4.63
CA ASN A 627 21.82 -11.12 -3.56
C ASN A 627 23.21 -11.46 -2.99
N LEU A 628 24.05 -10.47 -2.84
CA LEU A 628 25.36 -10.57 -2.18
C LEU A 628 25.40 -9.59 -1.03
N GLY A 629 25.75 -10.06 0.14
CA GLY A 629 25.68 -9.26 1.35
C GLY A 629 26.87 -9.43 2.28
N LEU A 630 27.07 -8.41 3.10
CA LEU A 630 28.06 -8.33 4.15
C LEU A 630 27.38 -7.87 5.44
N SER A 631 27.66 -8.55 6.55
CA SER A 631 27.27 -8.09 7.88
C SER A 631 28.49 -8.02 8.76
N THR A 632 28.72 -6.88 9.40
CA THR A 632 29.90 -6.67 10.24
C THR A 632 29.59 -5.84 11.47
N GLN A 633 30.34 -6.13 12.57
CA GLN A 633 30.32 -5.34 13.79
C GLN A 633 31.73 -5.00 14.20
N PHE A 634 31.90 -3.80 14.72
CA PHE A 634 33.17 -3.27 15.17
C PHE A 634 33.06 -2.88 16.65
N LEU A 635 34.22 -2.88 17.35
CA LEU A 635 34.38 -2.41 18.73
C LEU A 635 33.37 -3.04 19.69
N ASN A 636 33.27 -4.39 19.64
CA ASN A 636 32.34 -5.17 20.43
C ASN A 636 30.86 -4.75 20.26
N GLY A 637 30.45 -4.51 19.00
CA GLY A 637 29.04 -4.21 18.66
C GLY A 637 28.67 -2.73 18.78
N LYS A 638 29.60 -1.81 19.13
CA LYS A 638 29.28 -0.38 19.15
C LYS A 638 28.92 0.14 17.77
N PHE A 639 29.58 -0.29 16.71
CA PHE A 639 29.26 0.03 15.33
C PHE A 639 28.91 -1.23 14.55
N GLY A 640 27.78 -1.23 13.88
CA GLY A 640 27.30 -2.28 13.00
C GLY A 640 27.05 -1.77 11.58
N LEU A 641 27.36 -2.60 10.59
CA LEU A 641 27.10 -2.30 9.18
C LEU A 641 26.59 -3.56 8.48
N ASP A 642 25.40 -3.46 7.90
CA ASP A 642 24.84 -4.42 6.95
C ASP A 642 24.81 -3.78 5.57
N PHE A 643 25.32 -4.48 4.56
CA PHE A 643 25.33 -4.09 3.16
C PHE A 643 24.80 -5.24 2.31
N ASP A 644 23.88 -4.96 1.41
CA ASP A 644 23.37 -5.92 0.43
C ASP A 644 23.36 -5.27 -0.96
N TRP A 645 23.86 -5.99 -1.96
CA TRP A 645 23.66 -5.72 -3.37
C TRP A 645 22.73 -6.75 -3.95
N PHE A 646 21.76 -6.34 -4.76
CA PHE A 646 20.81 -7.24 -5.39
C PHE A 646 20.65 -6.97 -6.88
N HIS A 647 20.36 -8.04 -7.59
CA HIS A 647 20.01 -8.03 -9.01
C HIS A 647 18.90 -9.05 -9.26
N SER A 648 17.77 -8.58 -9.79
CA SER A 648 16.61 -9.40 -10.09
C SER A 648 16.25 -9.26 -11.56
N ASN A 649 16.16 -10.38 -12.27
CA ASN A 649 15.65 -10.46 -13.63
C ASN A 649 14.31 -11.19 -13.63
N ARG A 650 13.27 -10.52 -14.13
CA ARG A 650 11.92 -11.04 -14.20
C ARG A 650 11.51 -11.26 -15.65
N ASN A 651 11.10 -12.48 -15.95
CA ASN A 651 10.73 -12.94 -17.27
C ASN A 651 9.30 -13.51 -17.24
N ASP A 652 8.76 -13.74 -18.44
CA ASP A 652 7.41 -14.29 -18.60
C ASP A 652 6.32 -13.41 -17.96
N ILE A 653 6.53 -12.08 -17.87
CA ILE A 653 5.55 -11.15 -17.34
C ILE A 653 4.36 -11.07 -18.31
N LEU A 654 3.16 -11.11 -17.77
CA LEU A 654 1.93 -11.01 -18.55
C LEU A 654 1.73 -9.60 -19.09
N CYS A 655 1.72 -9.46 -20.40
CA CYS A 655 1.48 -8.22 -21.14
C CYS A 655 0.45 -8.42 -22.23
N TYR A 656 -0.28 -7.35 -22.57
CA TYR A 656 -1.13 -7.34 -23.76
C TYR A 656 -0.27 -7.16 -25.02
N ARG A 657 -0.55 -7.95 -26.05
CA ARG A 657 0.04 -7.77 -27.38
C ARG A 657 -0.81 -6.77 -28.19
N ASN A 658 -0.89 -5.55 -27.72
CA ASN A 658 -1.76 -4.53 -28.31
C ASN A 658 -1.13 -3.78 -29.49
N ALA A 659 0.21 -3.70 -29.53
CA ALA A 659 0.92 -2.93 -30.54
C ALA A 659 1.05 -3.69 -31.88
N SER A 660 1.01 -5.01 -31.84
CA SER A 660 1.19 -5.88 -33.01
C SER A 660 -0.11 -6.15 -33.78
N ILE A 661 -1.28 -5.75 -33.23
CA ILE A 661 -2.59 -6.06 -33.83
C ILE A 661 -3.39 -4.79 -34.06
N PRO A 662 -3.91 -4.57 -35.29
CA PRO A 662 -4.68 -3.39 -35.59
C PRO A 662 -6.00 -3.32 -34.80
N TYR A 663 -6.34 -2.13 -34.32
CA TYR A 663 -7.57 -1.85 -33.54
C TYR A 663 -8.87 -2.29 -34.24
N TYR A 664 -8.91 -2.27 -35.57
CA TYR A 664 -10.09 -2.70 -36.34
C TYR A 664 -10.36 -4.21 -36.32
N ALA A 665 -9.47 -5.01 -35.71
CA ALA A 665 -9.74 -6.44 -35.51
C ALA A 665 -10.94 -6.70 -34.58
N GLY A 666 -11.35 -5.70 -33.78
CA GLY A 666 -12.59 -5.73 -33.00
C GLY A 666 -12.63 -6.73 -31.85
N MET A 667 -11.48 -7.29 -31.45
CA MET A 667 -11.39 -8.27 -30.37
C MET A 667 -10.36 -7.84 -29.29
N THR A 668 -10.65 -8.14 -28.04
CA THR A 668 -9.69 -7.99 -26.94
C THR A 668 -8.82 -9.23 -26.88
N LEU A 669 -7.52 -9.04 -27.10
CA LEU A 669 -6.54 -10.11 -27.00
C LEU A 669 -6.32 -10.52 -25.54
N PRO A 670 -5.96 -11.80 -25.31
CA PRO A 670 -5.51 -12.22 -23.99
C PRO A 670 -4.13 -11.65 -23.68
N GLN A 671 -3.80 -11.61 -22.40
CA GLN A 671 -2.41 -11.37 -21.98
C GLN A 671 -1.53 -12.58 -22.32
N GLU A 672 -0.28 -12.32 -22.66
CA GLU A 672 0.75 -13.32 -22.97
C GLU A 672 1.97 -13.14 -22.08
N ASN A 673 2.70 -14.22 -21.78
CA ASN A 673 3.91 -14.23 -20.98
C ASN A 673 5.13 -13.77 -21.79
N ILE A 674 5.21 -12.47 -22.11
CA ILE A 674 6.25 -11.91 -23.00
C ILE A 674 7.09 -10.81 -22.37
N GLY A 675 6.62 -10.16 -21.29
CA GLY A 675 7.30 -9.01 -20.69
C GLY A 675 8.56 -9.39 -19.92
N GLU A 676 9.57 -8.52 -19.95
CA GLU A 676 10.82 -8.68 -19.21
C GLU A 676 11.22 -7.39 -18.50
N VAL A 677 11.60 -7.49 -17.22
CA VAL A 677 12.03 -6.39 -16.38
C VAL A 677 13.24 -6.78 -15.55
N THR A 678 14.22 -5.89 -15.46
CA THR A 678 15.36 -6.00 -14.56
C THR A 678 15.23 -4.99 -13.42
N ASN A 679 15.57 -5.39 -12.20
CA ASN A 679 15.63 -4.50 -11.04
C ASN A 679 16.92 -4.75 -10.25
N SER A 680 17.68 -3.69 -9.93
CA SER A 680 18.97 -3.79 -9.26
C SER A 680 19.16 -2.65 -8.28
N GLY A 681 19.95 -2.89 -7.24
CA GLY A 681 20.21 -1.85 -6.26
C GLY A 681 21.12 -2.27 -5.13
N ILE A 682 21.22 -1.36 -4.16
CA ILE A 682 21.99 -1.54 -2.93
C ILE A 682 21.16 -1.16 -1.71
N GLU A 683 21.43 -1.81 -0.60
CA GLU A 683 20.84 -1.53 0.70
C GLU A 683 21.93 -1.41 1.74
N ILE A 684 21.86 -0.41 2.60
CA ILE A 684 22.80 -0.16 3.67
C ILE A 684 22.03 0.06 4.97
N ILE A 685 22.45 -0.62 6.04
CA ILE A 685 22.00 -0.32 7.40
C ILE A 685 23.26 -0.11 8.24
N ALA A 686 23.35 1.06 8.88
CA ALA A 686 24.45 1.39 9.77
C ALA A 686 23.90 1.71 11.16
N THR A 687 24.51 1.14 12.20
CA THR A 687 24.12 1.36 13.59
C THR A 687 25.33 1.77 14.41
N TYR A 688 25.17 2.78 15.25
CA TYR A 688 26.14 3.13 16.26
C TYR A 688 25.45 3.26 17.61
N ARG A 689 26.01 2.66 18.66
CA ARG A 689 25.51 2.74 20.03
C ARG A 689 26.67 2.91 20.98
N ASP A 690 26.53 3.80 21.95
CA ASP A 690 27.53 4.01 22.99
C ASP A 690 26.86 4.48 24.29
N ARG A 691 27.64 4.40 25.38
CA ARG A 691 27.23 4.81 26.72
C ARG A 691 28.30 5.64 27.36
N ALA A 692 27.93 6.79 27.91
CA ALA A 692 28.82 7.66 28.71
C ALA A 692 28.23 7.89 30.10
N GLY A 693 28.65 7.08 31.08
CA GLY A 693 28.05 7.09 32.45
C GLY A 693 26.59 6.63 32.41
N ASP A 694 25.68 7.49 32.88
CA ASP A 694 24.22 7.24 32.87
C ASP A 694 23.53 7.62 31.55
N PHE A 695 24.29 8.19 30.61
CA PHE A 695 23.75 8.61 29.30
C PHE A 695 24.04 7.54 28.26
N GLU A 696 22.96 6.99 27.68
CA GLU A 696 22.99 6.06 26.56
C GLU A 696 22.54 6.77 25.32
N TRP A 697 23.19 6.50 24.17
CA TRP A 697 22.78 7.08 22.91
C TRP A 697 23.09 6.15 21.74
N GLY A 698 22.32 6.32 20.68
CA GLY A 698 22.48 5.52 19.48
C GLY A 698 21.95 6.21 18.24
N ILE A 699 22.54 5.86 17.11
CA ILE A 699 22.11 6.28 15.78
C ILE A 699 21.93 5.03 14.93
N THR A 700 20.78 4.90 14.28
CA THR A 700 20.55 3.88 13.27
C THR A 700 20.16 4.56 11.98
N GLY A 701 20.90 4.30 10.91
CA GLY A 701 20.59 4.82 9.56
C GLY A 701 20.35 3.68 8.58
N ASN A 702 19.44 3.87 7.65
CA ASN A 702 19.23 2.98 6.53
C ASN A 702 19.14 3.77 5.22
N LEU A 703 19.62 3.15 4.14
CA LEU A 703 19.60 3.71 2.78
C LEU A 703 19.29 2.59 1.80
N THR A 704 18.41 2.87 0.87
CA THR A 704 18.12 1.99 -0.27
C THR A 704 18.21 2.79 -1.57
N TYR A 705 18.95 2.26 -2.52
CA TYR A 705 18.91 2.70 -3.91
C TYR A 705 18.43 1.53 -4.77
N ALA A 706 17.36 1.72 -5.53
CA ALA A 706 16.82 0.72 -6.44
C ALA A 706 16.46 1.35 -7.80
N LYS A 707 16.80 0.65 -8.86
CA LYS A 707 16.50 1.07 -10.24
C LYS A 707 15.98 -0.12 -11.04
N ASN A 708 14.79 0.03 -11.62
CA ASN A 708 14.24 -0.93 -12.56
C ASN A 708 14.42 -0.46 -14.01
N LYS A 709 14.31 -1.42 -14.93
CA LYS A 709 14.40 -1.20 -16.37
C LYS A 709 13.51 -2.24 -17.07
N VAL A 710 12.65 -1.77 -17.97
CA VAL A 710 11.91 -2.64 -18.90
C VAL A 710 12.87 -3.10 -19.99
N ASN A 711 13.09 -4.41 -20.08
CA ASN A 711 13.95 -5.00 -21.11
C ASN A 711 13.16 -5.33 -22.36
N TYR A 712 11.90 -5.75 -22.19
CA TYR A 712 10.99 -6.05 -23.29
C TYR A 712 9.53 -5.86 -22.90
N MET A 713 8.76 -5.25 -23.79
CA MET A 713 7.29 -5.28 -23.85
C MET A 713 6.84 -5.06 -25.28
N ASP A 714 5.59 -5.41 -25.61
CA ASP A 714 5.06 -5.24 -26.96
C ASP A 714 4.73 -3.75 -27.21
N GLU A 715 5.52 -3.10 -28.07
CA GLU A 715 5.37 -1.69 -28.47
C GLU A 715 5.29 -1.55 -29.99
N ALA A 716 4.54 -0.58 -30.47
CA ALA A 716 4.41 -0.32 -31.91
C ALA A 716 5.76 -0.05 -32.55
N ALA A 717 6.01 -0.64 -33.69
CA ALA A 717 7.28 -0.47 -34.42
C ALA A 717 7.53 0.98 -34.85
N SER A 718 6.45 1.78 -34.99
CA SER A 718 6.51 3.21 -35.35
C SER A 718 6.83 4.13 -34.15
N THR A 719 6.86 3.62 -32.92
CA THR A 719 7.15 4.44 -31.74
C THR A 719 8.59 4.96 -31.81
N PRO A 720 8.82 6.29 -31.73
CA PRO A 720 10.16 6.86 -31.67
C PRO A 720 11.02 6.27 -30.56
N ALA A 721 12.32 6.11 -30.78
CA ALA A 721 13.22 5.46 -29.83
C ALA A 721 13.21 6.13 -28.43
N TRP A 722 13.07 7.46 -28.39
CA TRP A 722 13.03 8.25 -27.15
C TRP A 722 11.67 8.24 -26.44
N GLN A 723 10.64 7.63 -27.03
CA GLN A 723 9.32 7.44 -26.42
C GLN A 723 9.10 6.00 -25.93
N LYS A 724 9.90 5.05 -26.40
CA LYS A 724 9.77 3.65 -26.02
C LYS A 724 9.86 3.44 -24.52
N THR A 725 9.10 2.48 -24.02
CA THR A 725 9.22 2.02 -22.63
C THR A 725 10.41 1.09 -22.47
N GLU A 726 10.74 0.32 -23.50
CA GLU A 726 11.91 -0.55 -23.53
C GLU A 726 13.20 0.28 -23.33
N GLY A 727 14.02 -0.14 -22.38
CA GLY A 727 15.22 0.59 -21.97
C GLY A 727 15.04 1.56 -20.81
N HIS A 728 13.80 1.89 -20.43
CA HIS A 728 13.43 2.89 -19.43
C HIS A 728 12.77 2.28 -18.19
N PRO A 729 12.62 3.03 -17.08
CA PRO A 729 11.90 2.57 -15.90
C PRO A 729 10.41 2.32 -16.17
N ILE A 730 9.82 1.41 -15.38
CA ILE A 730 8.37 1.23 -15.32
C ILE A 730 7.72 2.56 -14.92
N ASP A 731 6.58 2.91 -15.55
CA ASP A 731 5.80 4.15 -15.31
C ASP A 731 6.50 5.46 -15.71
N GLY A 732 7.56 5.42 -16.51
CA GLY A 732 8.11 6.61 -17.13
C GLY A 732 7.06 7.30 -17.99
N GLN A 733 6.87 8.63 -17.77
CA GLN A 733 5.90 9.43 -18.53
C GLN A 733 6.53 9.96 -19.81
N VAL A 734 5.76 10.04 -20.90
CA VAL A 734 6.18 10.72 -22.13
C VAL A 734 5.65 12.15 -22.06
N LEU A 735 6.56 13.12 -22.06
CA LEU A 735 6.26 14.53 -21.86
C LEU A 735 7.16 15.40 -22.76
N TYR A 736 6.69 16.58 -23.12
CA TYR A 736 7.54 17.59 -23.73
C TYR A 736 8.59 18.09 -22.72
N LYS A 737 9.82 18.23 -23.16
CA LYS A 737 10.89 18.80 -22.34
C LYS A 737 10.93 20.30 -22.52
N ALA A 738 10.58 21.04 -21.47
CA ALA A 738 10.69 22.50 -21.44
C ALA A 738 12.16 22.93 -21.29
N LEU A 739 12.62 23.89 -22.11
CA LEU A 739 13.96 24.46 -22.09
C LEU A 739 13.99 25.83 -21.43
N GLY A 740 12.87 26.55 -21.39
CA GLY A 740 12.75 27.89 -20.84
C GLY A 740 11.42 28.54 -21.21
N ILE A 741 11.37 29.85 -21.15
CA ILE A 741 10.22 30.69 -21.49
C ILE A 741 10.67 31.72 -22.54
N TYR A 742 9.90 31.91 -23.61
CA TYR A 742 10.13 32.92 -24.62
C TYR A 742 10.09 34.32 -24.01
N GLN A 743 11.16 35.12 -24.20
CA GLN A 743 11.23 36.46 -23.65
C GLN A 743 10.81 37.52 -24.68
N THR A 744 11.01 37.25 -25.96
CA THR A 744 10.70 38.18 -27.06
C THR A 744 10.07 37.47 -28.25
N GLN A 745 9.34 38.20 -29.07
CA GLN A 745 8.78 37.67 -30.31
C GLN A 745 9.87 37.18 -31.28
N GLU A 746 11.00 37.89 -31.36
CA GLU A 746 12.15 37.47 -32.16
C GLU A 746 12.66 36.08 -31.74
N GLN A 747 12.66 35.78 -30.44
CA GLN A 747 13.01 34.46 -29.95
C GLN A 747 11.99 33.38 -30.39
N VAL A 748 10.69 33.69 -30.38
CA VAL A 748 9.65 32.78 -30.90
C VAL A 748 9.87 32.49 -32.36
N ASP A 749 10.05 33.57 -33.17
CA ASP A 749 10.19 33.48 -34.63
C ASP A 749 11.45 32.70 -35.09
N ASN A 750 12.50 32.67 -34.24
CA ASN A 750 13.79 32.04 -34.58
C ASN A 750 13.99 30.66 -33.92
N THR A 751 12.99 30.14 -33.19
CA THR A 751 13.08 28.84 -32.47
C THR A 751 11.91 27.96 -32.85
N PRO A 752 12.08 26.63 -33.02
CA PRO A 752 10.94 25.71 -33.19
C PRO A 752 9.92 25.92 -32.10
N HIS A 753 8.66 26.10 -32.48
CA HIS A 753 7.58 26.41 -31.54
C HIS A 753 6.25 25.75 -31.94
N ILE A 754 5.33 25.67 -30.99
CA ILE A 754 3.94 25.29 -31.27
C ILE A 754 3.21 26.48 -31.95
N ASP A 755 2.35 26.18 -32.91
CA ASP A 755 1.60 27.21 -33.60
C ASP A 755 0.91 28.19 -32.64
N GLY A 756 1.08 29.50 -32.90
CA GLY A 756 0.52 30.55 -32.06
C GLY A 756 1.29 30.89 -30.79
N ALA A 757 2.50 30.37 -30.60
CA ALA A 757 3.36 30.72 -29.47
C ALA A 757 3.68 32.22 -29.41
N LYS A 758 3.85 32.73 -28.18
CA LYS A 758 4.14 34.16 -27.91
C LYS A 758 5.18 34.28 -26.78
N PRO A 759 5.76 35.47 -26.59
CA PRO A 759 6.51 35.75 -25.38
C PRO A 759 5.70 35.41 -24.12
N GLY A 760 6.35 34.70 -23.19
CA GLY A 760 5.69 34.13 -21.98
C GLY A 760 5.36 32.64 -22.07
N ASP A 761 5.28 32.06 -23.26
CA ASP A 761 5.02 30.62 -23.45
C ASP A 761 6.32 29.79 -23.25
N LEU A 762 6.15 28.49 -23.03
CA LEU A 762 7.26 27.57 -22.84
C LEU A 762 7.97 27.24 -24.14
N ILE A 763 9.31 27.25 -24.09
CA ILE A 763 10.17 26.72 -25.15
C ILE A 763 10.29 25.23 -24.97
N TYR A 764 9.89 24.46 -25.97
CA TYR A 764 10.03 23.01 -25.96
C TYR A 764 11.23 22.56 -26.80
N GLN A 765 11.80 21.42 -26.44
CA GLN A 765 12.89 20.81 -27.19
C GLN A 765 12.35 20.17 -28.48
N ASP A 766 12.89 20.56 -29.60
CA ASP A 766 12.77 19.84 -30.87
C ASP A 766 13.70 18.63 -30.81
N THR A 767 13.14 17.46 -30.54
CA THR A 767 13.91 16.24 -30.26
C THR A 767 14.29 15.52 -31.56
N ASN A 768 13.41 15.56 -32.56
CA ASN A 768 13.64 14.92 -33.85
C ASN A 768 14.40 15.81 -34.86
N GLY A 769 14.50 17.12 -34.61
CA GLY A 769 15.24 18.11 -35.44
C GLY A 769 14.52 18.49 -36.72
N ASP A 770 13.17 18.34 -36.78
CA ASP A 770 12.42 18.68 -37.98
C ASP A 770 11.95 20.14 -38.07
N GLY A 771 12.24 20.94 -37.04
CA GLY A 771 11.90 22.36 -36.96
C GLY A 771 10.45 22.64 -36.47
N ASN A 772 9.66 21.62 -36.12
CA ASN A 772 8.32 21.75 -35.63
C ASN A 772 8.19 21.07 -34.27
N ILE A 773 7.41 21.64 -33.38
CA ILE A 773 7.13 20.99 -32.08
C ILE A 773 5.83 20.21 -32.16
N THR A 774 5.94 18.89 -32.18
CA THR A 774 4.82 17.93 -32.27
C THR A 774 4.91 16.88 -31.16
N TRP A 775 3.94 15.97 -31.08
CA TRP A 775 4.01 14.88 -30.12
C TRP A 775 5.24 13.97 -30.33
N ASP A 776 5.82 13.95 -31.52
CA ASP A 776 7.01 13.17 -31.81
C ASP A 776 8.25 13.72 -31.09
N ASP A 777 8.22 14.96 -30.58
CA ASP A 777 9.28 15.58 -29.77
C ASP A 777 9.17 15.28 -28.29
N ALA A 778 8.04 14.74 -27.85
CA ALA A 778 7.89 14.33 -26.47
C ALA A 778 8.83 13.16 -26.15
N ILE A 779 9.51 13.22 -25.00
CA ILE A 779 10.50 12.25 -24.55
C ILE A 779 10.02 11.51 -23.32
N ARG A 780 10.50 10.30 -23.12
CA ARG A 780 10.24 9.55 -21.91
C ARG A 780 11.13 10.03 -20.76
N ILE A 781 10.50 10.34 -19.64
CA ILE A 781 11.16 10.81 -18.43
C ILE A 781 11.46 9.61 -17.54
N ASP A 782 12.73 9.47 -17.12
CA ASP A 782 13.22 8.36 -16.28
C ASP A 782 12.88 8.53 -14.79
N GLU A 783 12.55 9.73 -14.34
CA GLU A 783 12.04 9.99 -13.02
C GLU A 783 10.56 9.62 -12.96
N THR A 784 10.21 8.73 -12.00
CA THR A 784 8.85 8.22 -11.83
C THR A 784 8.33 8.58 -10.44
N ALA A 785 7.05 8.35 -10.17
CA ALA A 785 6.47 8.53 -8.83
C ALA A 785 7.04 7.53 -7.80
N THR A 786 7.70 6.45 -8.25
CA THR A 786 8.41 5.52 -7.37
C THR A 786 9.82 6.05 -7.09
N PRO A 787 10.18 6.40 -5.85
CA PRO A 787 11.49 6.95 -5.54
C PRO A 787 12.59 5.90 -5.77
N LYS A 788 13.71 6.34 -6.37
CA LYS A 788 14.90 5.50 -6.53
C LYS A 788 15.75 5.44 -5.26
N ILE A 789 15.69 6.48 -4.43
CA ILE A 789 16.43 6.57 -3.16
C ILE A 789 15.43 6.73 -2.02
N ILE A 790 15.61 5.92 -0.97
CA ILE A 790 14.88 6.02 0.29
C ILE A 790 15.90 5.93 1.41
N TYR A 791 15.70 6.77 2.41
CA TYR A 791 16.55 6.75 3.60
C TYR A 791 15.73 7.04 4.85
N GLY A 792 16.24 6.53 5.97
CA GLY A 792 15.72 6.85 7.29
C GLY A 792 16.85 6.84 8.30
N PHE A 793 16.75 7.65 9.33
CA PHE A 793 17.64 7.56 10.47
C PHE A 793 16.91 7.86 11.77
N THR A 794 17.32 7.14 12.81
CA THR A 794 16.77 7.23 14.15
C THR A 794 17.87 7.65 15.11
N LEU A 795 17.60 8.65 15.92
CA LEU A 795 18.42 9.06 17.06
C LEU A 795 17.73 8.61 18.33
N ASN A 796 18.42 7.86 19.16
CA ASN A 796 17.94 7.42 20.46
C ASN A 796 18.84 8.01 21.56
N GLY A 797 18.26 8.46 22.66
CA GLY A 797 18.97 8.89 23.83
C GLY A 797 18.21 8.50 25.09
N GLY A 798 18.91 8.02 26.11
CA GLY A 798 18.36 7.68 27.43
C GLY A 798 19.21 8.27 28.54
N TRP A 799 18.62 8.90 29.54
CA TRP A 799 19.29 9.46 30.70
C TRP A 799 18.40 9.43 31.93
N LYS A 800 18.76 8.63 32.93
CA LYS A 800 18.09 8.57 34.24
C LYS A 800 16.56 8.46 34.17
N GLY A 801 16.03 7.62 33.26
CA GLY A 801 14.59 7.41 33.10
C GLY A 801 13.88 8.40 32.16
N ILE A 802 14.64 9.26 31.47
CA ILE A 802 14.16 10.10 30.38
C ILE A 802 14.65 9.50 29.09
N ASP A 803 13.74 9.18 28.17
CA ASP A 803 14.05 8.62 26.87
C ASP A 803 13.63 9.59 25.74
N LEU A 804 14.51 9.74 24.77
CA LEU A 804 14.29 10.52 23.56
C LEU A 804 14.46 9.62 22.34
N ASN A 805 13.45 9.61 21.46
CA ASN A 805 13.54 8.96 20.17
C ASN A 805 13.14 9.96 19.08
N MET A 806 14.03 10.22 18.13
CA MET A 806 13.77 11.06 16.97
C MET A 806 13.94 10.21 15.72
N PHE A 807 12.93 10.21 14.87
CA PHE A 807 12.97 9.49 13.61
C PHE A 807 12.77 10.43 12.44
N PHE A 808 13.64 10.31 11.44
CA PHE A 808 13.62 11.06 10.20
C PHE A 808 13.57 10.12 9.02
N GLN A 809 12.79 10.47 8.01
CA GLN A 809 12.72 9.71 6.77
C GLN A 809 12.70 10.65 5.57
N GLY A 810 13.18 10.16 4.43
CA GLY A 810 13.16 10.90 3.20
C GLY A 810 13.22 10.02 1.98
N GLN A 811 12.90 10.61 0.85
CA GLN A 811 12.97 9.99 -0.46
C GLN A 811 13.52 10.98 -1.48
N ALA A 812 14.21 10.47 -2.50
CA ALA A 812 14.78 11.28 -3.55
C ALA A 812 14.72 10.56 -4.91
N LYS A 813 14.95 11.31 -5.98
CA LYS A 813 14.84 10.86 -7.37
C LYS A 813 13.46 10.25 -7.64
N ALA A 814 12.43 11.02 -7.29
CA ALA A 814 11.04 10.76 -7.61
C ALA A 814 10.42 12.02 -8.21
N SER A 815 9.52 11.85 -9.16
CA SER A 815 8.76 12.92 -9.80
C SER A 815 7.29 12.56 -9.82
N GLN A 816 6.44 13.52 -9.57
CA GLN A 816 5.00 13.36 -9.66
C GLN A 816 4.45 14.27 -10.74
N LEU A 817 3.62 13.71 -11.61
CA LEU A 817 2.85 14.50 -12.56
C LEU A 817 1.79 15.30 -11.79
N VAL A 818 1.82 16.61 -11.91
CA VAL A 818 0.77 17.49 -11.41
C VAL A 818 -0.41 17.38 -12.39
N GLN A 819 -1.57 16.99 -11.90
CA GLN A 819 -2.76 16.74 -12.74
C GLN A 819 -3.22 18.05 -13.41
N PRO A 820 -3.62 17.99 -14.71
CA PRO A 820 -4.09 19.16 -15.44
C PRO A 820 -5.26 19.91 -14.79
N THR A 821 -6.14 19.20 -14.09
CA THR A 821 -7.28 19.78 -13.36
C THR A 821 -6.84 20.80 -12.30
N MET A 822 -5.68 20.57 -11.66
CA MET A 822 -5.10 21.55 -10.75
C MET A 822 -4.37 22.68 -11.48
N ASN A 823 -3.87 22.42 -12.69
CA ASN A 823 -3.18 23.42 -13.50
C ASN A 823 -4.12 24.38 -14.24
N LEU A 824 -5.33 23.94 -14.57
CA LEU A 824 -6.37 24.75 -15.21
C LEU A 824 -7.15 25.60 -14.23
N SER A 825 -7.01 25.36 -12.92
CA SER A 825 -7.64 26.18 -11.90
C SER A 825 -6.71 27.32 -11.52
N LEU A 826 -7.00 28.47 -12.02
CA LEU A 826 -6.27 29.73 -11.77
C LEU A 826 -6.30 30.18 -10.31
N ILE A 827 -7.07 29.50 -9.47
CA ILE A 827 -7.21 29.75 -8.04
C ILE A 827 -6.06 29.14 -7.19
N HIS A 828 -5.11 28.42 -7.80
CA HIS A 828 -4.12 27.66 -7.05
C HIS A 828 -2.76 28.35 -6.94
N ILE A 829 -2.53 29.55 -7.46
CA ILE A 829 -1.22 30.15 -7.51
C ILE A 829 -1.26 31.57 -6.98
N SER A 830 -1.04 31.74 -5.68
CA SER A 830 -0.76 33.05 -5.07
C SER A 830 0.72 33.47 -5.17
N GLU A 831 1.62 32.55 -5.57
CA GLU A 831 3.02 32.84 -5.88
C GLU A 831 3.43 32.20 -7.20
N PRO A 832 4.29 32.84 -8.01
CA PRO A 832 4.88 32.19 -9.15
C PRO A 832 5.61 30.94 -8.62
N THR A 833 5.14 29.78 -9.01
CA THR A 833 5.74 28.52 -8.66
C THR A 833 7.17 28.55 -9.16
N ARG A 834 8.12 28.88 -8.31
CA ARG A 834 9.47 28.41 -8.52
C ARG A 834 9.33 26.89 -8.54
N LEU A 835 9.45 26.32 -9.73
CA LEU A 835 9.79 24.91 -9.90
C LEU A 835 11.11 24.71 -9.14
N GLN A 836 11.03 24.54 -7.83
CA GLN A 836 12.08 23.89 -7.11
C GLN A 836 11.96 22.42 -7.52
N LEU A 837 12.72 22.06 -8.53
CA LEU A 837 13.25 20.71 -8.65
C LEU A 837 13.79 20.36 -7.27
N ILE A 838 13.03 19.59 -6.51
CA ILE A 838 13.55 18.93 -5.33
C ILE A 838 14.52 17.89 -5.87
N SER A 839 15.77 18.32 -5.96
CA SER A 839 16.94 17.48 -6.31
C SER A 839 17.13 16.40 -5.23
#